data_fd90904a7d39ac519809bd928f929e91
#
_entry.id   fd90904a7d39ac519809bd928f929e91
#
_cell.length_a   1.000
_cell.length_b   1.000
_cell.length_c   1.000
_cell.angle_alpha   90.00
_cell.angle_beta   90.00
_cell.angle_gamma   90.00
#
_symmetry.space_group_name_H-M   'P 1'
#
loop_
_entity.id
_entity.type
_entity.pdbx_description
1 polymer ?
#
loop_
_entity_poly.entity_id
_entity_poly.type
_entity_poly.pdbx_seq_one_letter_code
_entity_poly.pdbx_strand_id
1 'polypeptide(L)'
;MQYPIISEYVKAIQDAGNNLDKLAHLTPILDNHGEPYHISGAFAVVFKMQDKSTGKYYALKCFTKEQEGRADAYRQIAEELDMVEYPYIIFVKYMEKEVCVDCQCEEDKFPVLLMDWVDGDTMEAYIAANYHNQSSMSMLCYRFGKMAAWLRTQSFAHGDLKSDNIIVRPDGSLALVDYDGMFVPSMKGRKSPTKGTKNFSHPLRTVDDFDETIDDFSLASIALSLKAISLNSTLLDLYGNSGRLLFSEEDYRNPSKSKVISTLQELMCNKDLCTLYSLFMLVLARKDLSLCSYRLFVGEKPIQPQSIEDLSTKATEEELKDAYIDDRGVKYSRDGRKLLKSPTTLSGTYSIKETTEIICDRAFSGCYKLTSVIIPNSVKNIGEWAFKYCISQSSIDIPNSVKSIGNNAFALCSSLKYISIPESVICLNGNPFCYWYGEIECLSANFIYEDDVLFNKDKSEIISFRNKKIMSYIIPDNVTSIRDGAFDGCSCLSSFAISDSVTSIGDFAFFNCSSLSNLVIPDSVTSMGDGAFFNCSSLSSLVIPDSVVSIGNGAFRGCSSLSSLAIPNSVTSIGDSAFEDCSSLRSLVIADSVTSIGDFAFNGCSSLCSLVIPDSVVSIGNGAFRGCSSLRGLVIPDSVTSIGFHAFEDCSSLSSLVIPDSVVNFKGNPFFKWKGKLKCLSASFIYEDNVLFNMDKSKIISFRNLEAKSFIIPNGVKSIGKSAFRDCRSLVSISIPNSVTNIGDGAFDGCSSLSNLVIPNSITSIGDGAFAECSSLSSLAISDSITSIGAWTFEGCRSLSSLVIPDSVTSIGIGAFEYCSSLRSLVIPDRVTSIGDVAFCGCRSLSNLVIPDSVTSIGSGAFEDCTSLSSLVIHDGVTSIGDSVFRGCSSLSSLTIPDSVTSIGFGAFRYCSSLCSLVIPNSVNDIEDWAFEGCSFPDNLKQELISRFGDKIFW
;
A
#
# COMPACT_ATOMS: atom_id res chain seq x y z
N MET A 1 5.55 -46.82 2.25
CA MET A 1 5.22 -46.28 3.60
C MET A 1 4.04 -45.32 3.43
N GLN A 2 3.02 -45.37 4.28
CA GLN A 2 1.95 -44.37 4.29
C GLN A 2 2.41 -43.23 5.19
N TYR A 3 2.32 -41.98 4.71
CA TYR A 3 2.76 -40.79 5.43
C TYR A 3 1.58 -40.03 6.03
N PRO A 4 1.78 -39.32 7.16
CA PRO A 4 0.77 -38.47 7.79
C PRO A 4 0.33 -37.32 6.88
N ILE A 5 -0.90 -36.84 7.10
CA ILE A 5 -1.40 -35.63 6.44
C ILE A 5 -0.88 -34.35 7.14
N ILE A 6 -1.00 -33.20 6.48
CA ILE A 6 -0.46 -31.93 6.99
C ILE A 6 -0.98 -31.60 8.38
N SER A 7 -2.29 -31.78 8.66
CA SER A 7 -2.88 -31.46 9.96
C SER A 7 -2.38 -32.36 11.09
N GLU A 8 -1.96 -33.58 10.80
CA GLU A 8 -1.35 -34.48 11.78
C GLU A 8 0.07 -34.04 12.11
N TYR A 9 0.86 -33.63 11.11
CA TYR A 9 2.15 -33.00 11.34
C TYR A 9 2.04 -31.68 12.12
N VAL A 10 1.08 -30.81 11.82
CA VAL A 10 0.86 -29.55 12.58
C VAL A 10 0.67 -29.84 14.05
N LYS A 11 -0.18 -30.84 14.41
CA LYS A 11 -0.37 -31.25 15.81
C LYS A 11 0.89 -31.79 16.46
N ALA A 12 1.64 -32.63 15.72
CA ALA A 12 2.88 -33.20 16.25
C ALA A 12 3.95 -32.14 16.50
N ILE A 13 4.11 -31.17 15.58
CA ILE A 13 5.10 -30.10 15.67
C ILE A 13 4.69 -29.04 16.70
N GLN A 14 3.40 -28.87 16.98
CA GLN A 14 2.93 -27.98 18.04
C GLN A 14 3.49 -28.38 19.42
N ASP A 15 3.72 -29.68 19.64
CA ASP A 15 4.40 -30.24 20.80
C ASP A 15 5.74 -30.90 20.39
N ALA A 16 6.59 -30.12 19.73
CA ALA A 16 7.86 -30.58 19.18
C ALA A 16 8.81 -31.18 20.22
N GLY A 17 8.78 -30.65 21.46
CA GLY A 17 9.59 -31.14 22.57
C GLY A 17 9.35 -32.60 22.96
N ASN A 18 8.11 -33.10 22.76
CA ASN A 18 7.73 -34.47 23.04
C ASN A 18 7.68 -35.37 21.79
N ASN A 19 7.50 -34.76 20.61
CA ASN A 19 7.28 -35.50 19.38
C ASN A 19 8.50 -35.52 18.44
N LEU A 20 9.56 -34.74 18.71
CA LEU A 20 10.85 -34.86 18.04
C LEU A 20 11.84 -35.65 18.92
N ASP A 21 12.71 -36.42 18.29
CA ASP A 21 13.70 -37.24 19.00
C ASP A 21 15.01 -36.45 19.25
N LYS A 22 15.89 -36.33 18.25
CA LYS A 22 17.14 -35.55 18.35
C LYS A 22 16.96 -34.06 18.26
N LEU A 23 15.85 -33.60 17.66
CA LEU A 23 15.50 -32.21 17.45
C LEU A 23 14.52 -31.66 18.51
N ALA A 24 14.28 -32.35 19.62
CA ALA A 24 13.38 -31.96 20.68
C ALA A 24 13.70 -30.59 21.32
N HIS A 25 14.91 -30.06 21.11
CA HIS A 25 15.33 -28.72 21.53
C HIS A 25 14.82 -27.60 20.63
N LEU A 26 14.32 -27.92 19.42
CA LEU A 26 13.72 -26.95 18.51
C LEU A 26 12.29 -26.65 18.89
N THR A 27 11.90 -25.41 18.77
CA THR A 27 10.52 -24.96 19.00
C THR A 27 9.93 -24.37 17.75
N PRO A 28 8.66 -24.65 17.42
CA PRO A 28 8.03 -24.03 16.23
C PRO A 28 7.83 -22.53 16.44
N ILE A 29 7.97 -21.78 15.36
CA ILE A 29 7.46 -20.41 15.29
C ILE A 29 5.96 -20.50 15.03
N LEU A 30 5.19 -19.73 15.76
CA LEU A 30 3.73 -19.72 15.63
C LEU A 30 3.29 -18.61 14.66
N ASP A 31 2.23 -18.89 13.92
CA ASP A 31 1.54 -17.90 13.09
C ASP A 31 0.58 -17.03 13.91
N ASN A 32 -0.14 -16.13 13.25
CA ASN A 32 -1.12 -15.23 13.88
C ASN A 32 -2.34 -15.96 14.49
N HIS A 33 -2.52 -17.25 14.20
CA HIS A 33 -3.59 -18.11 14.74
C HIS A 33 -3.10 -18.99 15.89
N GLY A 34 -1.81 -18.92 16.23
CA GLY A 34 -1.18 -19.73 17.29
C GLY A 34 -0.85 -21.16 16.84
N GLU A 35 -0.85 -21.44 15.52
CA GLU A 35 -0.43 -22.71 14.94
C GLU A 35 1.02 -22.63 14.46
N PRO A 36 1.76 -23.78 14.39
CA PRO A 36 3.09 -23.81 13.82
C PRO A 36 3.13 -23.22 12.38
N TYR A 37 3.90 -22.14 12.20
CA TYR A 37 4.10 -21.54 10.88
C TYR A 37 4.65 -22.57 9.90
N HIS A 38 3.95 -22.79 8.79
CA HIS A 38 4.35 -23.77 7.81
C HIS A 38 4.01 -23.36 6.37
N ILE A 39 4.80 -23.91 5.44
CA ILE A 39 4.60 -23.79 4.00
C ILE A 39 4.32 -25.20 3.47
N SER A 40 3.20 -25.38 2.76
CA SER A 40 2.82 -26.69 2.21
C SER A 40 3.10 -26.78 0.72
N GLY A 41 3.74 -27.89 0.31
CA GLY A 41 3.96 -28.27 -1.08
C GLY A 41 3.17 -29.52 -1.47
N ALA A 42 3.34 -30.00 -2.70
CA ALA A 42 2.64 -31.17 -3.25
C ALA A 42 3.02 -32.49 -2.52
N PHE A 43 4.21 -32.58 -1.92
CA PHE A 43 4.80 -33.80 -1.38
C PHE A 43 5.33 -33.67 0.06
N ALA A 44 5.36 -32.46 0.59
CA ALA A 44 5.90 -32.18 1.91
C ALA A 44 5.28 -30.91 2.52
N VAL A 45 5.41 -30.78 3.84
CA VAL A 45 5.15 -29.55 4.60
C VAL A 45 6.45 -29.12 5.28
N VAL A 46 6.77 -27.84 5.28
CA VAL A 46 7.99 -27.27 5.86
C VAL A 46 7.60 -26.34 7.01
N PHE A 47 8.09 -26.64 8.21
CA PHE A 47 7.86 -25.84 9.42
C PHE A 47 9.06 -24.94 9.71
N LYS A 48 8.81 -23.69 10.17
CA LYS A 48 9.86 -22.82 10.69
C LYS A 48 10.09 -23.13 12.17
N MET A 49 11.30 -23.56 12.50
CA MET A 49 11.70 -23.95 13.85
C MET A 49 12.77 -23.01 14.38
N GLN A 50 12.85 -22.83 15.69
CA GLN A 50 13.90 -22.03 16.33
C GLN A 50 14.63 -22.87 17.39
N ASP A 51 15.94 -22.84 17.37
CA ASP A 51 16.77 -23.23 18.50
C ASP A 51 16.92 -22.06 19.47
N LYS A 52 16.22 -22.11 20.59
CA LYS A 52 16.23 -21.03 21.59
C LYS A 52 17.61 -20.84 22.24
N SER A 53 18.49 -21.83 22.22
CA SER A 53 19.81 -21.74 22.83
C SER A 53 20.77 -20.91 21.98
N THR A 54 20.66 -21.01 20.65
CA THR A 54 21.52 -20.32 19.69
C THR A 54 20.82 -19.13 19.00
N GLY A 55 19.49 -19.06 19.08
CA GLY A 55 18.66 -18.10 18.35
C GLY A 55 18.49 -18.43 16.86
N LYS A 56 19.13 -19.49 16.36
CA LYS A 56 19.12 -19.86 14.93
C LYS A 56 17.79 -20.45 14.50
N TYR A 57 17.39 -20.16 13.27
CA TYR A 57 16.17 -20.69 12.64
C TYR A 57 16.50 -21.82 11.67
N TYR A 58 15.60 -22.80 11.62
CA TYR A 58 15.67 -23.97 10.76
C TYR A 58 14.36 -24.21 10.02
N ALA A 59 14.46 -24.83 8.84
CA ALA A 59 13.35 -25.39 8.10
C ALA A 59 13.28 -26.91 8.34
N LEU A 60 12.20 -27.39 8.90
CA LEU A 60 11.93 -28.81 9.13
C LEU A 60 10.94 -29.30 8.08
N LYS A 61 11.42 -30.02 7.05
CA LYS A 61 10.61 -30.58 5.97
C LYS A 61 10.11 -31.97 6.34
N CYS A 62 8.80 -32.14 6.48
CA CYS A 62 8.11 -33.41 6.75
C CYS A 62 7.37 -33.88 5.49
N PHE A 63 7.53 -35.14 5.13
CA PHE A 63 7.01 -35.69 3.89
C PHE A 63 5.56 -36.16 4.04
N THR A 64 4.71 -35.87 3.06
CA THR A 64 3.28 -36.21 3.06
C THR A 64 2.93 -37.33 2.09
N LYS A 65 3.88 -37.75 1.23
CA LYS A 65 3.70 -38.84 0.25
C LYS A 65 4.97 -39.61 0.04
N GLU A 66 4.85 -40.91 -0.18
CA GLU A 66 5.97 -41.74 -0.56
C GLU A 66 6.44 -41.47 -2.00
N GLN A 67 7.75 -41.52 -2.20
CA GLN A 67 8.37 -41.51 -3.52
C GLN A 67 9.54 -42.47 -3.48
N GLU A 68 9.51 -43.44 -4.37
CA GLU A 68 10.51 -44.54 -4.39
C GLU A 68 11.92 -43.99 -4.51
N GLY A 69 12.82 -44.45 -3.62
CA GLY A 69 14.24 -44.05 -3.58
C GLY A 69 14.53 -42.69 -2.97
N ARG A 70 13.51 -41.91 -2.49
CA ARG A 70 13.71 -40.55 -1.94
C ARG A 70 14.62 -40.54 -0.70
N ALA A 71 14.39 -41.45 0.25
CA ALA A 71 15.18 -41.51 1.48
C ALA A 71 16.66 -41.73 1.18
N ASP A 72 16.97 -42.64 0.25
CA ASP A 72 18.32 -42.93 -0.18
C ASP A 72 18.95 -41.76 -0.95
N ALA A 73 18.17 -41.06 -1.78
CA ALA A 73 18.59 -39.85 -2.46
C ALA A 73 18.99 -38.75 -1.48
N TYR A 74 18.11 -38.41 -0.51
CA TYR A 74 18.41 -37.37 0.49
C TYR A 74 19.58 -37.72 1.40
N ARG A 75 19.81 -39.03 1.69
CA ARG A 75 20.98 -39.46 2.45
C ARG A 75 22.25 -39.17 1.66
N GLN A 76 22.28 -39.50 0.35
CA GLN A 76 23.42 -39.26 -0.51
C GLN A 76 23.66 -37.74 -0.73
N ILE A 77 22.61 -36.96 -0.89
CA ILE A 77 22.70 -35.50 -1.00
C ILE A 77 23.28 -34.91 0.30
N ALA A 78 22.77 -35.32 1.46
CA ALA A 78 23.26 -34.83 2.75
C ALA A 78 24.73 -35.21 2.98
N GLU A 79 25.13 -36.43 2.62
CA GLU A 79 26.53 -36.88 2.73
C GLU A 79 27.48 -36.09 1.82
N GLU A 80 27.05 -35.75 0.59
CA GLU A 80 27.86 -34.96 -0.35
C GLU A 80 28.01 -33.52 0.12
N LEU A 81 26.91 -32.92 0.67
CA LEU A 81 26.86 -31.50 1.05
C LEU A 81 27.42 -31.23 2.46
N ASP A 82 27.57 -32.24 3.34
CA ASP A 82 27.99 -32.07 4.75
C ASP A 82 29.51 -31.73 4.88
N MET A 83 30.30 -31.96 3.85
CA MET A 83 31.77 -31.90 3.93
C MET A 83 32.38 -30.55 3.54
N VAL A 84 31.61 -29.59 3.00
CA VAL A 84 32.13 -28.30 2.48
C VAL A 84 31.09 -27.17 2.61
N GLU A 85 31.56 -26.00 3.06
CA GLU A 85 30.75 -24.76 2.98
C GLU A 85 30.68 -24.27 1.52
N TYR A 86 29.49 -24.37 0.93
CA TYR A 86 29.21 -23.89 -0.42
C TYR A 86 28.50 -22.52 -0.36
N PRO A 87 28.89 -21.52 -1.18
CA PRO A 87 28.38 -20.15 -1.05
C PRO A 87 26.89 -20.00 -1.36
N TYR A 88 26.30 -20.94 -2.13
CA TYR A 88 24.90 -20.87 -2.58
C TYR A 88 24.03 -22.03 -2.07
N ILE A 89 24.64 -23.02 -1.42
CA ILE A 89 23.95 -24.18 -0.87
C ILE A 89 23.73 -23.98 0.62
N ILE A 90 22.55 -24.36 1.12
CA ILE A 90 22.23 -24.33 2.55
C ILE A 90 22.52 -25.70 3.18
N PHE A 91 22.80 -25.68 4.48
CA PHE A 91 22.94 -26.90 5.26
C PHE A 91 21.71 -27.79 5.12
N VAL A 92 21.91 -29.08 4.94
CA VAL A 92 20.84 -30.07 4.88
C VAL A 92 21.25 -31.35 5.65
N LYS A 93 20.33 -31.89 6.46
CA LYS A 93 20.52 -33.11 7.22
C LYS A 93 19.27 -33.98 7.14
N TYR A 94 19.45 -35.21 6.66
CA TYR A 94 18.37 -36.21 6.63
C TYR A 94 18.34 -37.01 7.92
N MET A 95 17.16 -37.19 8.51
CA MET A 95 16.92 -37.93 9.76
C MET A 95 15.78 -38.90 9.56
N GLU A 96 16.08 -40.22 9.67
CA GLU A 96 15.24 -41.32 9.20
C GLU A 96 14.00 -41.58 10.05
N LYS A 97 14.07 -41.39 11.38
CA LYS A 97 12.98 -41.63 12.35
C LYS A 97 13.00 -40.54 13.41
N GLU A 98 12.60 -39.33 13.05
CA GLU A 98 12.78 -38.17 13.91
C GLU A 98 11.48 -37.62 14.48
N VAL A 99 10.38 -37.59 13.68
CA VAL A 99 9.11 -37.03 14.15
C VAL A 99 8.11 -38.17 14.46
N CYS A 100 7.59 -38.16 15.69
CA CYS A 100 6.51 -39.02 16.13
C CYS A 100 5.17 -38.34 15.82
N VAL A 101 4.29 -39.03 15.10
CA VAL A 101 3.00 -38.47 14.68
C VAL A 101 1.88 -39.46 15.05
N ASP A 102 0.91 -39.00 15.82
CA ASP A 102 -0.32 -39.75 16.10
C ASP A 102 -1.20 -39.73 14.85
N CYS A 103 -1.14 -40.80 14.08
CA CYS A 103 -1.83 -40.93 12.79
C CYS A 103 -2.34 -42.36 12.60
N GLN A 104 -3.09 -42.60 11.52
CA GLN A 104 -3.61 -43.92 11.14
C GLN A 104 -2.61 -44.73 10.30
N CYS A 105 -1.35 -44.36 10.27
CA CYS A 105 -0.29 -45.07 9.54
C CYS A 105 0.21 -46.30 10.32
N GLU A 106 0.86 -47.22 9.61
CA GLU A 106 1.47 -48.43 10.25
C GLU A 106 2.69 -48.08 11.11
N GLU A 107 3.37 -46.98 10.80
CA GLU A 107 4.50 -46.44 11.58
C GLU A 107 4.10 -45.18 12.34
N ASP A 108 4.71 -44.96 13.49
CA ASP A 108 4.51 -43.82 14.37
C ASP A 108 5.65 -42.77 14.28
N LYS A 109 6.80 -43.15 13.69
CA LYS A 109 7.98 -42.29 13.50
C LYS A 109 8.35 -42.11 12.03
N PHE A 110 8.43 -40.85 11.61
CA PHE A 110 8.63 -40.49 10.21
C PHE A 110 9.95 -39.74 9.98
N PRO A 111 10.51 -39.84 8.78
CA PRO A 111 11.72 -39.12 8.41
C PRO A 111 11.45 -37.63 8.22
N VAL A 112 12.47 -36.82 8.50
CA VAL A 112 12.50 -35.39 8.26
C VAL A 112 13.79 -34.95 7.60
N LEU A 113 13.72 -33.79 6.93
CA LEU A 113 14.88 -33.07 6.45
C LEU A 113 15.03 -31.79 7.25
N LEU A 114 16.12 -31.61 7.95
CA LEU A 114 16.50 -30.39 8.64
C LEU A 114 17.38 -29.56 7.73
N MET A 115 17.01 -28.29 7.51
CA MET A 115 17.76 -27.34 6.70
C MET A 115 17.89 -26.01 7.45
N ASP A 116 18.87 -25.19 7.09
CA ASP A 116 18.91 -23.82 7.58
C ASP A 116 17.69 -23.04 7.01
N TRP A 117 17.06 -22.23 7.85
CA TRP A 117 16.04 -21.30 7.37
C TRP A 117 16.71 -20.12 6.70
N VAL A 118 16.35 -19.82 5.46
CA VAL A 118 16.87 -18.69 4.71
C VAL A 118 15.85 -17.54 4.77
N ASP A 119 16.23 -16.43 5.36
CA ASP A 119 15.44 -15.21 5.30
C ASP A 119 15.65 -14.51 3.95
N GLY A 120 14.58 -14.07 3.33
CA GLY A 120 14.57 -13.40 2.03
C GLY A 120 13.34 -13.76 1.21
N ASP A 121 13.25 -13.18 0.03
CA ASP A 121 12.17 -13.43 -0.94
C ASP A 121 12.59 -14.47 -1.95
N THR A 122 11.64 -15.25 -2.50
CA THR A 122 11.94 -16.03 -3.71
C THR A 122 12.37 -15.09 -4.83
N MET A 123 13.23 -15.56 -5.73
CA MET A 123 13.67 -14.73 -6.85
C MET A 123 12.47 -14.25 -7.71
N GLU A 124 11.40 -15.04 -7.80
CA GLU A 124 10.16 -14.64 -8.47
C GLU A 124 9.50 -13.43 -7.75
N ALA A 125 9.34 -13.50 -6.43
CA ALA A 125 8.79 -12.40 -5.63
C ALA A 125 9.69 -11.15 -5.67
N TYR A 126 11.01 -11.35 -5.59
CA TYR A 126 11.97 -10.25 -5.69
C TYR A 126 11.90 -9.55 -7.06
N ILE A 127 11.80 -10.32 -8.15
CA ILE A 127 11.64 -9.77 -9.51
C ILE A 127 10.33 -8.99 -9.60
N ALA A 128 9.20 -9.56 -9.15
CA ALA A 128 7.90 -8.91 -9.16
C ALA A 128 7.89 -7.56 -8.42
N ALA A 129 8.65 -7.45 -7.31
CA ALA A 129 8.78 -6.22 -6.54
C ALA A 129 9.77 -5.20 -7.15
N ASN A 130 10.72 -5.63 -8.01
CA ASN A 130 11.87 -4.81 -8.41
C ASN A 130 12.08 -4.69 -9.93
N TYR A 131 11.28 -5.32 -10.78
CA TYR A 131 11.56 -5.40 -12.23
C TYR A 131 11.61 -4.04 -12.96
N HIS A 132 10.95 -3.01 -12.44
CA HIS A 132 11.09 -1.63 -12.94
C HIS A 132 12.37 -0.93 -12.46
N ASN A 133 13.07 -1.47 -11.46
CA ASN A 133 14.33 -0.93 -10.97
C ASN A 133 15.51 -1.55 -11.74
N GLN A 134 15.97 -0.86 -12.77
CA GLN A 134 17.06 -1.33 -13.64
C GLN A 134 18.34 -1.68 -12.87
N SER A 135 18.70 -0.92 -11.82
CA SER A 135 19.91 -1.18 -11.02
C SER A 135 19.77 -2.48 -10.23
N SER A 136 18.62 -2.69 -9.56
CA SER A 136 18.31 -3.92 -8.82
C SER A 136 18.32 -5.14 -9.75
N MET A 137 17.69 -5.02 -10.92
CA MET A 137 17.64 -6.10 -11.90
C MET A 137 19.01 -6.41 -12.52
N SER A 138 19.81 -5.38 -12.83
CA SER A 138 21.17 -5.57 -13.35
C SER A 138 22.07 -6.25 -12.32
N MET A 139 21.93 -5.91 -11.03
CA MET A 139 22.67 -6.55 -9.95
C MET A 139 22.21 -8.00 -9.74
N LEU A 140 20.91 -8.28 -9.79
CA LEU A 140 20.38 -9.64 -9.72
C LEU A 140 20.92 -10.49 -10.88
N CYS A 141 20.93 -9.96 -12.11
CA CYS A 141 21.49 -10.61 -13.29
C CYS A 141 22.97 -10.96 -13.08
N TYR A 142 23.79 -10.03 -12.58
CA TYR A 142 25.20 -10.28 -12.27
C TYR A 142 25.39 -11.35 -11.20
N ARG A 143 24.63 -11.27 -10.08
CA ARG A 143 24.72 -12.26 -8.97
C ARG A 143 24.26 -13.64 -9.41
N PHE A 144 23.21 -13.72 -10.22
CA PHE A 144 22.76 -14.97 -10.83
C PHE A 144 23.80 -15.53 -11.78
N GLY A 145 24.40 -14.72 -12.62
CA GLY A 145 25.49 -15.13 -13.52
C GLY A 145 26.68 -15.71 -12.76
N LYS A 146 27.05 -15.14 -11.61
CA LYS A 146 28.08 -15.69 -10.73
C LYS A 146 27.68 -17.04 -10.13
N MET A 147 26.44 -17.19 -9.69
CA MET A 147 25.89 -18.45 -9.18
C MET A 147 25.88 -19.52 -10.28
N ALA A 148 25.41 -19.16 -11.49
CA ALA A 148 25.40 -20.06 -12.65
C ALA A 148 26.81 -20.54 -13.03
N ALA A 149 27.76 -19.60 -13.08
CA ALA A 149 29.15 -19.93 -13.36
C ALA A 149 29.74 -20.87 -12.29
N TRP A 150 29.44 -20.62 -11.01
CA TRP A 150 29.90 -21.49 -9.91
C TRP A 150 29.22 -22.85 -9.97
N LEU A 151 27.91 -22.95 -10.15
CA LEU A 151 27.18 -24.23 -10.18
C LEU A 151 27.72 -25.15 -11.30
N ARG A 152 28.05 -24.57 -12.45
CA ARG A 152 28.65 -25.30 -13.57
C ARG A 152 30.10 -25.76 -13.33
N THR A 153 30.75 -25.39 -12.23
CA THR A 153 32.06 -25.94 -11.81
C THR A 153 31.92 -27.05 -10.80
N GLN A 154 30.71 -27.36 -10.37
CA GLN A 154 30.46 -28.42 -9.39
C GLN A 154 30.29 -29.78 -10.04
N SER A 155 30.50 -30.84 -9.27
CA SER A 155 30.22 -32.23 -9.65
C SER A 155 28.77 -32.65 -9.45
N PHE A 156 27.94 -31.76 -8.89
CA PHE A 156 26.52 -31.96 -8.64
C PHE A 156 25.69 -30.90 -9.38
N ALA A 157 24.40 -31.14 -9.48
CA ALA A 157 23.44 -30.20 -10.07
C ALA A 157 22.15 -30.17 -9.27
N HIS A 158 21.43 -29.03 -9.31
CA HIS A 158 20.17 -28.83 -8.55
C HIS A 158 19.01 -29.68 -9.10
N GLY A 159 18.93 -29.82 -10.41
CA GLY A 159 18.03 -30.73 -11.12
C GLY A 159 16.57 -30.24 -11.27
N ASP A 160 16.14 -29.24 -10.52
CA ASP A 160 14.86 -28.53 -10.70
C ASP A 160 15.03 -27.03 -10.44
N LEU A 161 15.98 -26.40 -11.16
CA LEU A 161 16.29 -24.99 -11.00
C LEU A 161 15.21 -24.11 -11.63
N LYS A 162 14.58 -23.28 -10.80
CA LYS A 162 13.54 -22.30 -11.18
C LYS A 162 13.57 -21.09 -10.25
N SER A 163 12.84 -20.03 -10.58
CA SER A 163 12.82 -18.79 -9.81
C SER A 163 12.36 -18.96 -8.35
N ASP A 164 11.45 -19.92 -8.08
CA ASP A 164 10.96 -20.17 -6.72
C ASP A 164 11.95 -20.92 -5.84
N ASN A 165 12.89 -21.66 -6.44
CA ASN A 165 13.90 -22.44 -5.72
C ASN A 165 15.20 -21.65 -5.47
N ILE A 166 15.16 -20.34 -5.71
CA ILE A 166 16.27 -19.41 -5.47
C ILE A 166 15.77 -18.31 -4.53
N ILE A 167 16.38 -18.19 -3.36
CA ILE A 167 16.07 -17.12 -2.40
C ILE A 167 17.07 -15.98 -2.58
N VAL A 168 16.56 -14.77 -2.65
CA VAL A 168 17.34 -13.52 -2.60
C VAL A 168 17.32 -13.03 -1.16
N ARG A 169 18.46 -13.12 -0.47
CA ARG A 169 18.61 -12.69 0.92
C ARG A 169 18.55 -11.15 1.02
N PRO A 170 18.31 -10.57 2.22
CA PRO A 170 18.30 -9.12 2.41
C PRO A 170 19.59 -8.40 1.95
N ASP A 171 20.76 -9.07 2.03
CA ASP A 171 22.04 -8.56 1.50
C ASP A 171 22.15 -8.74 -0.02
N GLY A 172 21.13 -9.33 -0.64
CA GLY A 172 21.02 -9.61 -2.06
C GLY A 172 21.85 -10.83 -2.49
N SER A 173 22.52 -11.57 -1.60
CA SER A 173 23.14 -12.85 -1.93
C SER A 173 22.07 -13.89 -2.26
N LEU A 174 22.43 -14.90 -3.06
CA LEU A 174 21.49 -15.93 -3.50
C LEU A 174 21.70 -17.22 -2.70
N ALA A 175 20.61 -17.96 -2.46
CA ALA A 175 20.65 -19.31 -1.90
C ALA A 175 19.72 -20.22 -2.68
N LEU A 176 20.20 -21.45 -2.93
CA LEU A 176 19.41 -22.52 -3.54
C LEU A 176 18.67 -23.30 -2.45
N VAL A 177 17.40 -23.63 -2.71
CA VAL A 177 16.53 -24.38 -1.82
C VAL A 177 15.80 -25.46 -2.60
N ASP A 178 15.23 -26.45 -1.89
CA ASP A 178 14.43 -27.55 -2.47
C ASP A 178 15.23 -28.53 -3.36
N TYR A 179 16.02 -29.35 -2.72
CA TYR A 179 16.93 -30.32 -3.39
C TYR A 179 16.27 -31.63 -3.87
N ASP A 180 14.93 -31.68 -4.05
CA ASP A 180 14.18 -32.88 -4.44
C ASP A 180 14.63 -33.48 -5.79
N GLY A 181 15.19 -32.64 -6.68
CA GLY A 181 15.69 -33.02 -8.00
C GLY A 181 17.18 -33.19 -8.11
N MET A 182 17.94 -33.01 -7.02
CA MET A 182 19.37 -32.84 -7.04
C MET A 182 20.11 -34.10 -7.51
N PHE A 183 21.08 -33.90 -8.39
CA PHE A 183 22.07 -34.91 -8.79
C PHE A 183 23.35 -34.72 -7.98
N VAL A 184 23.87 -35.83 -7.45
CA VAL A 184 25.22 -35.93 -6.85
C VAL A 184 25.98 -37.07 -7.48
N PRO A 185 27.34 -37.07 -7.49
CA PRO A 185 28.18 -38.08 -8.20
C PRO A 185 27.84 -39.52 -7.86
N SER A 186 27.45 -39.80 -6.61
CA SER A 186 27.06 -41.16 -6.15
C SER A 186 25.76 -41.66 -6.82
N MET A 187 24.99 -40.78 -7.49
CA MET A 187 23.74 -41.13 -8.22
C MET A 187 23.98 -41.38 -9.71
N LYS A 188 25.20 -41.33 -10.20
CA LYS A 188 25.53 -41.53 -11.62
C LYS A 188 24.96 -42.85 -12.15
N GLY A 189 24.20 -42.77 -13.26
CA GLY A 189 23.55 -43.92 -13.88
C GLY A 189 22.14 -44.24 -13.32
N ARG A 190 21.64 -43.46 -12.34
CA ARG A 190 20.25 -43.51 -11.87
C ARG A 190 19.34 -42.67 -12.77
N LYS A 191 18.04 -42.77 -12.56
CA LYS A 191 17.04 -41.92 -13.21
C LYS A 191 16.73 -40.70 -12.33
N SER A 192 16.52 -39.57 -12.97
CA SER A 192 16.07 -38.35 -12.28
C SER A 192 14.72 -38.57 -11.59
N PRO A 193 14.54 -38.12 -10.33
CA PRO A 193 13.25 -38.19 -9.64
C PRO A 193 12.20 -37.26 -10.23
N THR A 194 12.61 -36.28 -11.04
CA THR A 194 11.76 -35.30 -11.69
C THR A 194 12.16 -35.02 -13.13
N LYS A 195 11.21 -34.64 -13.97
CA LYS A 195 11.50 -34.11 -15.31
C LYS A 195 11.77 -32.60 -15.30
N GLY A 196 11.82 -32.00 -14.09
CA GLY A 196 11.91 -30.56 -13.90
C GLY A 196 10.62 -29.80 -14.25
N THR A 197 10.63 -28.52 -14.00
CA THR A 197 9.50 -27.61 -14.24
C THR A 197 9.47 -27.18 -15.71
N LYS A 198 8.36 -27.38 -16.42
CA LYS A 198 8.22 -27.23 -17.88
C LYS A 198 8.74 -25.91 -18.45
N ASN A 199 8.48 -24.79 -17.76
CA ASN A 199 8.93 -23.47 -18.22
C ASN A 199 10.41 -23.17 -17.93
N PHE A 200 11.09 -24.06 -17.24
CA PHE A 200 12.51 -23.92 -16.88
C PHE A 200 13.38 -25.13 -17.31
N SER A 201 12.76 -26.14 -17.86
CA SER A 201 13.47 -27.36 -18.26
C SER A 201 13.51 -27.53 -19.78
N HIS A 202 14.56 -28.16 -20.28
CA HIS A 202 14.66 -28.45 -21.72
C HIS A 202 13.45 -29.24 -22.21
N PRO A 203 12.81 -28.85 -23.33
CA PRO A 203 11.54 -29.46 -23.79
C PRO A 203 11.63 -30.94 -24.17
N LEU A 204 12.85 -31.48 -24.38
CA LEU A 204 13.13 -32.89 -24.64
C LEU A 204 13.79 -33.60 -23.45
N ARG A 205 13.75 -33.04 -22.24
CA ARG A 205 14.28 -33.65 -21.02
C ARG A 205 13.45 -34.89 -20.66
N THR A 206 14.17 -35.98 -20.34
CA THR A 206 13.60 -37.23 -19.85
C THR A 206 14.15 -37.55 -18.44
N VAL A 207 13.63 -38.58 -17.81
CA VAL A 207 14.17 -39.04 -16.53
C VAL A 207 15.55 -39.69 -16.65
N ASP A 208 15.97 -40.03 -17.85
CA ASP A 208 17.30 -40.63 -18.12
C ASP A 208 18.37 -39.50 -18.26
N ASP A 209 17.99 -38.24 -18.43
CA ASP A 209 18.89 -37.10 -18.40
C ASP A 209 19.14 -36.71 -16.93
N PHE A 210 20.12 -37.33 -16.27
CA PHE A 210 20.44 -37.15 -14.85
C PHE A 210 21.96 -37.20 -14.61
N ASP A 211 22.58 -36.03 -14.74
CA ASP A 211 24.01 -35.82 -14.56
C ASP A 211 24.32 -34.37 -14.15
N GLU A 212 25.58 -34.01 -14.05
CA GLU A 212 26.09 -32.70 -13.66
C GLU A 212 25.68 -31.52 -14.60
N THR A 213 25.21 -31.85 -15.82
CA THR A 213 24.83 -30.82 -16.83
C THR A 213 23.34 -30.53 -16.86
N ILE A 214 22.52 -31.20 -16.05
CA ILE A 214 21.06 -31.16 -16.08
C ILE A 214 20.46 -29.75 -15.90
N ASP A 215 21.21 -28.84 -15.25
CA ASP A 215 20.80 -27.46 -15.01
C ASP A 215 21.19 -26.47 -16.14
N ASP A 216 22.02 -26.88 -17.09
CA ASP A 216 22.58 -25.99 -18.13
C ASP A 216 21.50 -25.22 -18.89
N PHE A 217 20.37 -25.86 -19.20
CA PHE A 217 19.23 -25.23 -19.87
C PHE A 217 18.53 -24.21 -18.98
N SER A 218 18.23 -24.57 -17.74
CA SER A 218 17.57 -23.70 -16.77
C SER A 218 18.42 -22.45 -16.49
N LEU A 219 19.73 -22.63 -16.30
CA LEU A 219 20.69 -21.55 -16.08
C LEU A 219 20.70 -20.56 -17.26
N ALA A 220 20.75 -21.06 -18.49
CA ALA A 220 20.78 -20.22 -19.68
C ALA A 220 19.45 -19.47 -19.90
N SER A 221 18.31 -20.13 -19.70
CA SER A 221 16.98 -19.54 -19.84
C SER A 221 16.72 -18.44 -18.80
N ILE A 222 17.06 -18.71 -17.53
CA ILE A 222 16.90 -17.73 -16.45
C ILE A 222 17.86 -16.54 -16.64
N ALA A 223 19.14 -16.79 -16.94
CA ALA A 223 20.11 -15.72 -17.16
C ALA A 223 19.69 -14.78 -18.33
N LEU A 224 19.23 -15.37 -19.43
CA LEU A 224 18.73 -14.61 -20.58
C LEU A 224 17.50 -13.79 -20.20
N SER A 225 16.54 -14.37 -19.47
CA SER A 225 15.34 -13.68 -19.01
C SER A 225 15.68 -12.50 -18.11
N LEU A 226 16.54 -12.70 -17.12
CA LEU A 226 16.97 -11.64 -16.18
C LEU A 226 17.66 -10.49 -16.90
N LYS A 227 18.56 -10.81 -17.86
CA LYS A 227 19.24 -9.79 -18.64
C LYS A 227 18.27 -9.00 -19.52
N ALA A 228 17.34 -9.68 -20.18
CA ALA A 228 16.33 -9.05 -21.00
C ALA A 228 15.44 -8.10 -20.19
N ILE A 229 14.93 -8.55 -19.03
CA ILE A 229 14.12 -7.74 -18.10
C ILE A 229 14.93 -6.54 -17.59
N SER A 230 16.22 -6.70 -17.29
CA SER A 230 17.09 -5.60 -16.86
C SER A 230 17.32 -4.53 -17.92
N LEU A 231 17.16 -4.85 -19.20
CA LEU A 231 17.26 -3.91 -20.32
C LEU A 231 15.91 -3.31 -20.70
N ASN A 232 14.83 -4.09 -20.55
CA ASN A 232 13.48 -3.66 -20.83
C ASN A 232 12.50 -4.38 -19.89
N SER A 233 12.03 -3.68 -18.85
CA SER A 233 11.12 -4.22 -17.84
C SER A 233 9.76 -4.63 -18.38
N THR A 234 9.27 -3.98 -19.46
CA THR A 234 7.96 -4.30 -20.06
C THR A 234 7.88 -5.72 -20.62
N LEU A 235 9.03 -6.37 -20.86
CA LEU A 235 9.05 -7.77 -21.28
C LEU A 235 8.43 -8.71 -20.25
N LEU A 236 8.55 -8.38 -18.94
CA LEU A 236 7.92 -9.17 -17.89
C LEU A 236 6.39 -9.02 -17.94
N ASP A 237 5.88 -7.80 -18.18
CA ASP A 237 4.45 -7.53 -18.29
C ASP A 237 3.84 -8.25 -19.50
N LEU A 238 4.56 -8.27 -20.63
CA LEU A 238 4.08 -8.87 -21.88
C LEU A 238 4.15 -10.39 -21.90
N TYR A 239 5.18 -10.98 -21.28
CA TYR A 239 5.50 -12.39 -21.42
C TYR A 239 5.60 -13.15 -20.11
N GLY A 240 5.76 -12.43 -18.96
CA GLY A 240 5.82 -13.02 -17.63
C GLY A 240 4.46 -13.56 -17.17
N ASN A 241 4.51 -14.55 -16.28
CA ASN A 241 3.33 -15.09 -15.60
C ASN A 241 3.79 -15.84 -14.33
N SER A 242 2.90 -16.11 -13.39
CA SER A 242 3.18 -17.01 -12.27
C SER A 242 3.74 -18.35 -12.77
N GLY A 243 4.94 -18.70 -12.29
CA GLY A 243 5.65 -19.94 -12.69
C GLY A 243 6.39 -19.84 -14.02
N ARG A 244 6.64 -18.66 -14.58
CA ARG A 244 7.60 -18.43 -15.68
C ARG A 244 8.13 -17.00 -15.65
N LEU A 245 9.37 -16.79 -16.08
CA LEU A 245 9.93 -15.45 -16.30
C LEU A 245 9.46 -14.89 -17.65
N LEU A 246 10.12 -15.23 -18.73
CA LEU A 246 9.73 -14.80 -20.08
C LEU A 246 9.24 -15.94 -20.95
N PHE A 247 9.87 -17.11 -20.87
CA PHE A 247 9.66 -18.22 -21.82
C PHE A 247 8.68 -19.25 -21.28
N SER A 248 7.86 -19.78 -22.18
CA SER A 248 7.01 -20.96 -21.98
C SER A 248 7.60 -22.21 -22.65
N GLU A 249 7.12 -23.41 -22.32
CA GLU A 249 7.47 -24.64 -23.00
C GLU A 249 7.25 -24.56 -24.51
N GLU A 250 6.20 -23.84 -24.96
CA GLU A 250 5.89 -23.66 -26.39
C GLU A 250 6.96 -22.84 -27.13
N ASP A 251 7.51 -21.80 -26.47
CA ASP A 251 8.59 -20.99 -27.03
C ASP A 251 9.86 -21.82 -27.27
N TYR A 252 10.12 -22.81 -26.41
CA TYR A 252 11.24 -23.74 -26.54
C TYR A 252 11.01 -24.77 -27.66
N ARG A 253 9.77 -25.22 -27.83
CA ARG A 253 9.42 -26.20 -28.88
C ARG A 253 9.36 -25.60 -30.28
N ASN A 254 9.00 -24.31 -30.38
CA ASN A 254 8.80 -23.60 -31.64
C ASN A 254 9.52 -22.23 -31.66
N PRO A 255 10.87 -22.19 -31.52
CA PRO A 255 11.62 -20.94 -31.41
C PRO A 255 11.38 -19.95 -32.57
N SER A 256 11.18 -20.46 -33.78
CA SER A 256 10.93 -19.64 -34.96
C SER A 256 9.57 -18.95 -34.99
N LYS A 257 8.64 -19.35 -34.12
CA LYS A 257 7.30 -18.75 -33.96
C LYS A 257 7.15 -18.02 -32.64
N SER A 258 8.14 -18.06 -31.77
CA SER A 258 8.11 -17.41 -30.46
C SER A 258 8.14 -15.91 -30.61
N LYS A 259 7.13 -15.23 -30.08
CA LYS A 259 7.10 -13.76 -30.00
C LYS A 259 8.18 -13.23 -29.04
N VAL A 260 8.45 -13.93 -27.94
CA VAL A 260 9.53 -13.57 -27.00
C VAL A 260 10.86 -13.51 -27.73
N ILE A 261 11.21 -14.58 -28.47
CA ILE A 261 12.48 -14.66 -29.18
C ILE A 261 12.57 -13.57 -30.27
N SER A 262 11.48 -13.27 -30.98
CA SER A 262 11.49 -12.19 -31.97
C SER A 262 11.68 -10.81 -31.34
N THR A 263 11.06 -10.54 -30.20
CA THR A 263 11.24 -9.27 -29.47
C THR A 263 12.66 -9.14 -28.91
N LEU A 264 13.27 -10.22 -28.42
CA LEU A 264 14.66 -10.19 -27.95
C LEU A 264 15.65 -9.83 -29.07
N GLN A 265 15.33 -10.12 -30.34
CA GLN A 265 16.21 -9.75 -31.47
C GLN A 265 16.40 -8.23 -31.59
N GLU A 266 15.44 -7.44 -31.15
CA GLU A 266 15.52 -5.97 -31.16
C GLU A 266 16.52 -5.43 -30.13
N LEU A 267 16.84 -6.22 -29.08
CA LEU A 267 17.77 -5.87 -28.02
C LEU A 267 19.19 -6.41 -28.24
N MET A 268 19.46 -7.07 -29.37
CA MET A 268 20.75 -7.74 -29.64
C MET A 268 21.95 -6.81 -29.81
N CYS A 269 21.75 -5.50 -29.83
CA CYS A 269 22.85 -4.52 -29.72
C CYS A 269 23.61 -4.62 -28.38
N ASN A 270 22.97 -5.18 -27.32
CA ASN A 270 23.63 -5.43 -26.04
C ASN A 270 24.48 -6.71 -26.11
N LYS A 271 25.79 -6.56 -25.90
CA LYS A 271 26.77 -7.64 -26.01
C LYS A 271 26.50 -8.81 -25.05
N ASP A 272 26.16 -8.52 -23.78
CA ASP A 272 25.90 -9.57 -22.79
C ASP A 272 24.62 -10.34 -23.14
N LEU A 273 23.57 -9.63 -23.59
CA LEU A 273 22.33 -10.27 -24.02
C LEU A 273 22.58 -11.18 -25.24
N CYS A 274 23.37 -10.72 -26.21
CA CYS A 274 23.75 -11.52 -27.37
C CYS A 274 24.52 -12.80 -26.96
N THR A 275 25.42 -12.69 -25.98
CA THR A 275 26.15 -13.84 -25.42
C THR A 275 25.20 -14.85 -24.75
N LEU A 276 24.33 -14.37 -23.86
CA LEU A 276 23.36 -15.23 -23.15
C LEU A 276 22.34 -15.86 -24.11
N TYR A 277 21.91 -15.12 -25.14
CA TYR A 277 21.04 -15.65 -26.19
C TYR A 277 21.72 -16.78 -26.98
N SER A 278 23.01 -16.61 -27.30
CA SER A 278 23.78 -17.63 -28.01
C SER A 278 23.95 -18.91 -27.17
N LEU A 279 24.20 -18.76 -25.85
CA LEU A 279 24.23 -19.88 -24.91
C LEU A 279 22.88 -20.59 -24.85
N PHE A 280 21.79 -19.82 -24.74
CA PHE A 280 20.42 -20.35 -24.71
C PHE A 280 20.08 -21.13 -25.99
N MET A 281 20.37 -20.60 -27.16
CA MET A 281 20.13 -21.28 -28.44
C MET A 281 20.99 -22.55 -28.58
N LEU A 282 22.22 -22.53 -28.06
CA LEU A 282 23.10 -23.67 -28.09
C LEU A 282 22.60 -24.81 -27.19
N VAL A 283 22.23 -24.50 -25.94
CA VAL A 283 21.70 -25.51 -25.01
C VAL A 283 20.33 -26.04 -25.46
N LEU A 284 19.52 -25.22 -26.09
CA LEU A 284 18.26 -25.65 -26.69
C LEU A 284 18.49 -26.68 -27.83
N ALA A 285 19.59 -26.54 -28.55
CA ALA A 285 19.96 -27.46 -29.64
C ALA A 285 20.70 -28.73 -29.16
N ARG A 286 21.49 -28.64 -28.07
CA ARG A 286 22.42 -29.72 -27.62
C ARG A 286 22.09 -30.33 -26.28
N LYS A 287 21.23 -29.76 -25.47
CA LYS A 287 20.88 -30.06 -24.07
C LYS A 287 21.94 -29.69 -23.03
N ASP A 288 23.22 -29.55 -23.39
CA ASP A 288 24.34 -29.24 -22.49
C ASP A 288 25.24 -28.11 -23.02
N LEU A 289 25.99 -27.51 -22.14
CA LEU A 289 26.98 -26.45 -22.41
C LEU A 289 28.41 -26.91 -22.02
N SER A 290 28.66 -28.21 -21.94
CA SER A 290 29.96 -28.80 -21.48
C SER A 290 31.17 -28.24 -22.24
N LEU A 291 30.99 -27.84 -23.51
CA LEU A 291 32.03 -27.25 -24.35
C LEU A 291 32.16 -25.72 -24.20
N CYS A 292 31.28 -25.07 -23.41
CA CYS A 292 31.26 -23.63 -23.24
C CYS A 292 31.92 -23.22 -21.93
N SER A 293 32.66 -22.12 -21.95
CA SER A 293 33.20 -21.54 -20.72
C SER A 293 32.07 -21.06 -19.78
N TYR A 294 32.12 -21.51 -18.51
CA TYR A 294 31.20 -21.04 -17.48
C TYR A 294 31.24 -19.53 -17.25
N ARG A 295 32.38 -18.88 -17.57
CA ARG A 295 32.54 -17.41 -17.45
C ARG A 295 31.62 -16.62 -18.36
N LEU A 296 31.04 -17.20 -19.39
CA LEU A 296 30.11 -16.53 -20.31
C LEU A 296 28.78 -16.16 -19.65
N PHE A 297 28.47 -16.72 -18.48
CA PHE A 297 27.32 -16.31 -17.67
C PHE A 297 27.57 -15.02 -16.89
N VAL A 298 28.84 -14.65 -16.64
CA VAL A 298 29.18 -13.50 -15.82
C VAL A 298 29.41 -12.29 -16.72
N GLY A 299 28.44 -11.41 -16.82
CA GLY A 299 28.57 -10.11 -17.44
C GLY A 299 29.49 -9.17 -16.63
N GLU A 300 29.72 -7.96 -17.13
CA GLU A 300 30.40 -6.92 -16.36
C GLU A 300 29.62 -6.64 -15.07
N LYS A 301 30.38 -6.52 -13.94
CA LYS A 301 29.74 -6.12 -12.68
C LYS A 301 29.11 -4.73 -12.93
N PRO A 302 27.81 -4.57 -12.71
CA PRO A 302 27.20 -3.24 -12.83
C PRO A 302 28.02 -2.28 -11.97
N ILE A 303 28.46 -1.18 -12.57
CA ILE A 303 29.07 -0.09 -11.80
C ILE A 303 27.96 0.37 -10.89
N GLN A 304 27.96 -0.11 -9.65
CA GLN A 304 27.20 0.57 -8.63
C GLN A 304 27.83 1.97 -8.53
N PRO A 305 27.06 3.04 -8.60
CA PRO A 305 27.52 4.30 -8.05
C PRO A 305 28.03 3.93 -6.65
N GLN A 306 29.30 4.20 -6.37
CA GLN A 306 30.05 3.69 -5.20
C GLN A 306 29.16 3.64 -3.97
N SER A 307 28.95 2.42 -3.46
CA SER A 307 28.27 2.07 -2.22
C SER A 307 27.10 3.01 -1.83
N ILE A 308 25.93 2.79 -2.43
CA ILE A 308 24.64 3.15 -1.84
C ILE A 308 24.20 2.00 -0.90
N GLU A 309 25.09 1.14 -0.51
CA GLU A 309 24.87 0.14 0.54
C GLU A 309 24.78 0.92 1.86
N ASP A 310 23.64 0.93 2.47
CA ASP A 310 23.20 1.62 3.70
C ASP A 310 22.57 3.02 3.54
N LEU A 311 22.21 3.48 2.38
CA LEU A 311 21.69 4.84 2.20
C LEU A 311 20.19 4.86 1.81
N SER A 312 19.40 3.90 2.30
CA SER A 312 17.92 4.01 2.20
C SER A 312 17.48 5.30 2.90
N THR A 313 16.82 6.17 2.15
CA THR A 313 16.20 7.38 2.69
C THR A 313 14.92 7.11 3.47
N LYS A 314 14.41 5.88 3.44
CA LYS A 314 13.23 5.46 4.21
C LYS A 314 13.63 5.25 5.67
N ALA A 315 12.95 5.94 6.58
CA ALA A 315 13.00 5.66 8.00
C ALA A 315 12.12 4.44 8.31
N THR A 316 12.68 3.44 8.99
CA THR A 316 11.90 2.27 9.42
C THR A 316 11.12 2.57 10.70
N GLU A 317 10.07 1.80 10.99
CA GLU A 317 9.34 1.93 12.25
C GLU A 317 10.22 1.64 13.47
N GLU A 318 11.18 0.73 13.34
CA GLU A 318 12.14 0.40 14.40
C GLU A 318 13.09 1.57 14.65
N GLU A 319 13.64 2.18 13.59
CA GLU A 319 14.48 3.38 13.70
C GLU A 319 13.69 4.54 14.35
N LEU A 320 12.41 4.72 14.03
CA LEU A 320 11.56 5.77 14.62
C LEU A 320 11.24 5.53 16.10
N LYS A 321 11.12 4.26 16.53
CA LYS A 321 10.88 3.87 17.94
C LYS A 321 12.15 4.01 18.79
N ASP A 322 13.33 3.69 18.23
CA ASP A 322 14.64 3.76 18.91
C ASP A 322 15.39 5.07 18.61
N ALA A 323 14.68 6.08 18.12
CA ALA A 323 15.26 7.34 17.69
C ALA A 323 15.86 8.13 18.87
N TYR A 324 17.04 8.70 18.64
CA TYR A 324 17.56 9.77 19.49
C TYR A 324 16.84 11.08 19.13
N ILE A 325 16.32 11.78 20.12
CA ILE A 325 15.63 13.07 19.95
C ILE A 325 16.57 14.17 20.48
N ASP A 326 16.82 15.20 19.67
CA ASP A 326 17.62 16.35 20.10
C ASP A 326 16.79 17.37 20.90
N ASP A 327 17.43 18.45 21.34
CA ASP A 327 16.83 19.54 22.12
C ASP A 327 15.77 20.36 21.37
N ARG A 328 15.67 20.20 20.05
CA ARG A 328 14.68 20.82 19.16
C ARG A 328 13.56 19.84 18.72
N GLY A 329 13.56 18.62 19.26
CA GLY A 329 12.57 17.59 18.94
C GLY A 329 12.82 16.82 17.63
N VAL A 330 13.97 17.03 17.00
CA VAL A 330 14.33 16.33 15.74
C VAL A 330 14.82 14.93 16.05
N LYS A 331 14.26 13.94 15.36
CA LYS A 331 14.58 12.53 15.53
C LYS A 331 15.71 12.12 14.59
N TYR A 332 16.72 11.47 15.15
CA TYR A 332 17.84 10.87 14.45
C TYR A 332 17.91 9.36 14.69
N SER A 333 18.54 8.62 13.80
CA SER A 333 18.95 7.25 14.08
C SER A 333 19.90 7.24 15.29
N ARG A 334 19.98 6.12 16.00
CA ARG A 334 20.77 6.00 17.22
C ARG A 334 22.27 6.31 17.02
N ASP A 335 22.80 6.00 15.84
CA ASP A 335 24.17 6.33 15.42
C ASP A 335 24.34 7.76 14.90
N GLY A 336 23.26 8.53 14.80
CA GLY A 336 23.24 9.91 14.31
C GLY A 336 23.44 10.08 12.80
N ARG A 337 23.55 8.98 12.03
CA ARG A 337 23.82 9.05 10.58
C ARG A 337 22.58 9.38 9.75
N LYS A 338 21.37 9.12 10.26
CA LYS A 338 20.11 9.45 9.58
C LYS A 338 19.34 10.50 10.37
N LEU A 339 18.87 11.54 9.70
CA LEU A 339 17.83 12.43 10.22
C LEU A 339 16.48 11.85 9.79
N LEU A 340 15.74 11.29 10.76
CA LEU A 340 14.54 10.51 10.49
C LEU A 340 13.30 11.37 10.32
N LYS A 341 13.06 12.32 11.26
CA LYS A 341 11.85 13.15 11.27
C LYS A 341 12.02 14.36 12.15
N SER A 342 11.49 15.50 11.73
CA SER A 342 11.40 16.74 12.50
C SER A 342 9.97 17.01 12.95
N PRO A 343 9.76 17.65 14.10
CA PRO A 343 8.42 18.11 14.49
C PRO A 343 7.98 19.26 13.56
N THR A 344 6.71 19.31 13.22
CA THR A 344 6.14 20.36 12.35
C THR A 344 6.20 21.76 13.01
N THR A 345 6.36 21.80 14.32
CA THR A 345 6.55 23.02 15.13
C THR A 345 7.95 23.63 15.02
N LEU A 346 8.92 22.90 14.41
CA LEU A 346 10.30 23.36 14.25
C LEU A 346 10.33 24.73 13.53
N SER A 347 10.99 25.71 14.13
CA SER A 347 10.97 27.11 13.67
C SER A 347 12.36 27.73 13.62
N GLY A 348 12.52 28.83 12.85
CA GLY A 348 13.79 29.56 12.72
C GLY A 348 14.85 28.79 11.94
N THR A 349 16.10 28.96 12.26
CA THR A 349 17.23 28.26 11.65
C THR A 349 17.52 26.96 12.38
N TYR A 350 17.72 25.87 11.66
CA TYR A 350 18.12 24.58 12.20
C TYR A 350 19.41 24.08 11.55
N SER A 351 20.39 23.67 12.40
CA SER A 351 21.65 23.08 11.93
C SER A 351 21.58 21.57 12.11
N ILE A 352 21.65 20.83 11.02
CA ILE A 352 21.73 19.36 11.04
C ILE A 352 23.07 18.94 11.63
N LYS A 353 23.09 17.82 12.38
CA LYS A 353 24.30 17.28 13.02
C LYS A 353 25.36 16.89 12.00
N GLU A 354 26.63 17.17 12.31
CA GLU A 354 27.77 16.85 11.44
C GLU A 354 27.98 15.36 11.16
N THR A 355 27.35 14.48 11.93
CA THR A 355 27.37 13.02 11.70
C THR A 355 26.36 12.55 10.68
N THR A 356 25.41 13.41 10.27
CA THR A 356 24.29 13.01 9.42
C THR A 356 24.74 12.80 7.98
N GLU A 357 24.49 11.63 7.45
CA GLU A 357 24.75 11.26 6.05
C GLU A 357 23.49 11.26 5.19
N ILE A 358 22.34 11.09 5.82
CA ILE A 358 21.03 10.96 5.13
C ILE A 358 19.99 11.85 5.79
N ILE A 359 19.31 12.65 4.98
CA ILE A 359 18.04 13.27 5.34
C ILE A 359 16.96 12.36 4.80
N CYS A 360 16.18 11.72 5.70
CA CYS A 360 15.19 10.72 5.31
C CYS A 360 13.98 11.32 4.57
N ASP A 361 13.19 10.42 3.96
CA ASP A 361 11.96 10.78 3.30
C ASP A 361 11.04 11.53 4.29
N ARG A 362 10.49 12.66 3.84
CA ARG A 362 9.58 13.52 4.63
C ARG A 362 10.18 14.05 5.95
N ALA A 363 11.49 14.08 6.10
CA ALA A 363 12.16 14.43 7.35
C ALA A 363 11.80 15.83 7.90
N PHE A 364 11.62 16.84 7.04
CA PHE A 364 11.17 18.19 7.39
C PHE A 364 9.80 18.54 6.80
N SER A 365 9.07 17.53 6.31
CA SER A 365 7.76 17.78 5.66
C SER A 365 6.79 18.45 6.63
N GLY A 366 6.21 19.60 6.21
CA GLY A 366 5.27 20.36 7.02
C GLY A 366 5.91 21.27 8.08
N CYS A 367 7.20 21.50 8.06
CA CYS A 367 7.86 22.45 8.95
C CYS A 367 7.59 23.89 8.48
N TYR A 368 6.37 24.37 8.64
CA TYR A 368 5.88 25.65 8.09
C TYR A 368 6.60 26.88 8.63
N LYS A 369 7.22 26.81 9.83
CA LYS A 369 7.88 27.90 10.52
C LYS A 369 9.41 27.86 10.36
N LEU A 370 9.94 26.84 9.69
CA LEU A 370 11.38 26.68 9.44
C LEU A 370 11.85 27.71 8.40
N THR A 371 12.78 28.58 8.76
CA THR A 371 13.23 29.66 7.88
C THR A 371 14.53 29.35 7.13
N SER A 372 15.38 28.49 7.69
CA SER A 372 16.63 28.04 7.08
C SER A 372 17.09 26.72 7.68
N VAL A 373 17.72 25.88 6.83
CA VAL A 373 18.38 24.64 7.25
C VAL A 373 19.83 24.68 6.81
N ILE A 374 20.74 24.41 7.75
CA ILE A 374 22.16 24.25 7.47
C ILE A 374 22.44 22.76 7.33
N ILE A 375 22.80 22.36 6.11
CA ILE A 375 23.10 20.97 5.76
C ILE A 375 24.63 20.77 5.82
N PRO A 376 25.15 19.86 6.67
CA PRO A 376 26.60 19.65 6.80
C PRO A 376 27.16 18.86 5.59
N ASN A 377 28.46 18.94 5.40
CA ASN A 377 29.22 18.26 4.35
C ASN A 377 29.26 16.71 4.49
N SER A 378 28.70 16.18 5.56
CA SER A 378 28.53 14.73 5.76
C SER A 378 27.34 14.17 4.97
N VAL A 379 26.33 15.01 4.63
CA VAL A 379 25.10 14.58 3.98
C VAL A 379 25.38 14.16 2.54
N LYS A 380 24.98 12.95 2.21
CA LYS A 380 25.13 12.31 0.88
C LYS A 380 23.80 12.23 0.13
N ASN A 381 22.68 12.00 0.86
CA ASN A 381 21.37 11.82 0.24
C ASN A 381 20.30 12.67 0.92
N ILE A 382 19.45 13.27 0.09
CA ILE A 382 18.22 13.96 0.49
C ILE A 382 17.04 13.12 -0.01
N GLY A 383 16.14 12.72 0.90
CA GLY A 383 15.03 11.83 0.63
C GLY A 383 13.86 12.46 -0.12
N GLU A 384 12.90 11.63 -0.45
CA GLU A 384 11.66 12.02 -1.11
C GLU A 384 10.81 12.88 -0.18
N TRP A 385 10.21 13.99 -0.71
CA TRP A 385 9.40 14.92 0.10
C TRP A 385 10.13 15.54 1.30
N ALA A 386 11.46 15.49 1.36
CA ALA A 386 12.25 15.82 2.55
C ALA A 386 11.92 17.19 3.13
N PHE A 387 11.71 18.22 2.29
CA PHE A 387 11.36 19.59 2.68
C PHE A 387 9.98 20.04 2.20
N LYS A 388 9.09 19.09 1.86
CA LYS A 388 7.74 19.43 1.39
C LYS A 388 7.04 20.36 2.38
N TYR A 389 6.38 21.43 1.86
CA TYR A 389 5.66 22.42 2.67
C TYR A 389 6.52 23.22 3.66
N CYS A 390 7.82 23.33 3.48
CA CYS A 390 8.64 24.27 4.23
C CYS A 390 8.43 25.69 3.68
N ILE A 391 7.23 26.23 3.86
CA ILE A 391 6.76 27.46 3.19
C ILE A 391 7.50 28.72 3.64
N SER A 392 8.09 28.76 4.83
CA SER A 392 8.86 29.89 5.35
C SER A 392 10.34 29.81 5.01
N GLN A 393 10.83 28.69 4.46
CA GLN A 393 12.23 28.49 4.15
C GLN A 393 12.66 29.42 2.99
N SER A 394 13.56 30.33 3.26
CA SER A 394 13.97 31.37 2.29
C SER A 394 15.25 31.01 1.53
N SER A 395 16.09 30.16 2.09
CA SER A 395 17.35 29.70 1.49
C SER A 395 17.66 28.27 1.92
N ILE A 396 18.32 27.53 1.04
CA ILE A 396 18.92 26.23 1.31
C ILE A 396 20.19 26.09 0.50
N ASP A 397 21.30 25.76 1.17
CA ASP A 397 22.57 25.45 0.52
C ASP A 397 22.76 23.93 0.53
N ILE A 398 22.78 23.33 -0.65
CA ILE A 398 23.04 21.90 -0.84
C ILE A 398 24.56 21.71 -0.95
N PRO A 399 25.21 21.03 0.02
CA PRO A 399 26.67 20.91 0.02
C PRO A 399 27.18 19.98 -1.09
N ASN A 400 28.46 20.17 -1.45
CA ASN A 400 29.14 19.40 -2.50
C ASN A 400 29.51 17.97 -2.08
N SER A 401 28.80 17.43 -1.09
CA SER A 401 28.82 16.04 -0.64
C SER A 401 27.60 15.25 -1.11
N VAL A 402 26.50 15.97 -1.42
CA VAL A 402 25.22 15.37 -1.79
C VAL A 402 25.33 14.68 -3.15
N LYS A 403 24.98 13.40 -3.20
CA LYS A 403 25.00 12.55 -4.40
C LYS A 403 23.62 12.37 -5.02
N SER A 404 22.56 12.35 -4.20
CA SER A 404 21.19 12.17 -4.71
C SER A 404 20.19 13.08 -4.02
N ILE A 405 19.16 13.50 -4.78
CA ILE A 405 18.02 14.26 -4.31
C ILE A 405 16.74 13.52 -4.74
N GLY A 406 15.86 13.26 -3.77
CA GLY A 406 14.63 12.51 -3.96
C GLY A 406 13.54 13.28 -4.69
N ASN A 407 12.55 12.54 -5.18
CA ASN A 407 11.37 13.09 -5.85
C ASN A 407 10.64 14.08 -4.93
N ASN A 408 10.18 15.20 -5.47
CA ASN A 408 9.42 16.21 -4.70
C ASN A 408 10.15 16.75 -3.45
N ALA A 409 11.47 16.64 -3.35
CA ALA A 409 12.23 17.01 -2.16
C ALA A 409 11.93 18.44 -1.68
N PHE A 410 11.74 19.39 -2.59
CA PHE A 410 11.46 20.81 -2.31
C PHE A 410 10.05 21.24 -2.70
N ALA A 411 9.12 20.30 -2.81
CA ALA A 411 7.75 20.60 -3.21
C ALA A 411 7.09 21.63 -2.27
N LEU A 412 6.41 22.64 -2.86
CA LEU A 412 5.65 23.64 -2.14
C LEU A 412 6.46 24.51 -1.14
N CYS A 413 7.77 24.64 -1.34
CA CYS A 413 8.61 25.57 -0.60
C CYS A 413 8.47 27.01 -1.16
N SER A 414 7.34 27.66 -0.92
CA SER A 414 6.95 28.89 -1.62
C SER A 414 7.86 30.13 -1.37
N SER A 415 8.56 30.20 -0.25
CA SER A 415 9.51 31.27 0.04
C SER A 415 10.92 31.02 -0.51
N LEU A 416 11.23 29.79 -0.89
CA LEU A 416 12.52 29.40 -1.43
C LEU A 416 12.62 29.86 -2.90
N LYS A 417 13.52 30.80 -3.19
CA LYS A 417 13.59 31.44 -4.51
C LYS A 417 14.67 30.86 -5.44
N TYR A 418 15.63 30.15 -4.87
CA TYR A 418 16.79 29.70 -5.60
C TYR A 418 17.32 28.39 -5.03
N ILE A 419 17.74 27.48 -5.89
CA ILE A 419 18.45 26.23 -5.53
C ILE A 419 19.60 26.02 -6.51
N SER A 420 20.81 25.78 -5.98
CA SER A 420 21.95 25.30 -6.74
C SER A 420 22.06 23.78 -6.66
N ILE A 421 22.14 23.08 -7.79
CA ILE A 421 22.42 21.64 -7.88
C ILE A 421 23.95 21.50 -7.95
N PRO A 422 24.64 21.05 -6.90
CA PRO A 422 26.10 21.04 -6.85
C PRO A 422 26.70 19.99 -7.79
N GLU A 423 28.00 20.16 -8.12
CA GLU A 423 28.77 19.26 -9.01
C GLU A 423 28.72 17.79 -8.58
N SER A 424 28.57 17.53 -7.28
CA SER A 424 28.56 16.19 -6.70
C SER A 424 27.31 15.39 -6.99
N VAL A 425 26.18 16.04 -7.35
CA VAL A 425 24.91 15.36 -7.57
C VAL A 425 24.97 14.54 -8.87
N ILE A 426 24.79 13.24 -8.72
CA ILE A 426 24.81 12.28 -9.82
C ILE A 426 23.43 11.71 -10.12
N CYS A 427 22.47 11.86 -9.22
CA CYS A 427 21.12 11.30 -9.35
C CYS A 427 20.05 12.29 -8.86
N LEU A 428 19.05 12.52 -9.68
CA LEU A 428 17.77 13.12 -9.31
C LEU A 428 16.70 12.05 -9.48
N ASN A 429 16.14 11.59 -8.35
CA ASN A 429 15.08 10.60 -8.37
C ASN A 429 13.75 11.31 -8.65
N GLY A 430 13.14 11.08 -9.80
CA GLY A 430 11.97 11.81 -10.27
C GLY A 430 12.27 13.31 -10.50
N ASN A 431 11.34 14.20 -10.13
CA ASN A 431 11.48 15.65 -10.20
C ASN A 431 11.50 16.24 -8.77
N PRO A 432 12.66 16.61 -8.20
CA PRO A 432 12.75 17.20 -6.86
C PRO A 432 12.02 18.53 -6.72
N PHE A 433 11.70 19.20 -7.82
CA PHE A 433 11.24 20.59 -7.91
C PHE A 433 9.76 20.74 -8.27
N CYS A 434 8.97 19.66 -8.24
CA CYS A 434 7.53 19.74 -8.44
C CYS A 434 6.90 20.77 -7.50
N TYR A 435 5.92 21.54 -7.99
CA TYR A 435 5.21 22.58 -7.21
C TYR A 435 6.13 23.65 -6.57
N TRP A 436 7.38 23.71 -6.96
CA TRP A 436 8.29 24.78 -6.55
C TRP A 436 8.61 25.65 -7.78
N TYR A 437 8.66 26.98 -7.60
CA TYR A 437 8.71 27.95 -8.73
C TYR A 437 9.91 28.88 -8.66
N GLY A 438 10.95 28.55 -7.90
CA GLY A 438 12.20 29.28 -7.83
C GLY A 438 13.15 29.04 -9.00
N GLU A 439 14.30 29.69 -9.00
CA GLU A 439 15.35 29.58 -10.02
C GLU A 439 16.31 28.42 -9.69
N ILE A 440 16.75 27.70 -10.72
CA ILE A 440 17.74 26.62 -10.64
C ILE A 440 19.06 27.09 -11.21
N GLU A 441 20.15 26.86 -10.48
CA GLU A 441 21.50 26.80 -11.03
C GLU A 441 21.96 25.33 -11.06
N CYS A 442 22.45 24.87 -12.18
CA CYS A 442 22.93 23.49 -12.32
C CYS A 442 24.46 23.49 -12.54
N LEU A 443 25.20 23.07 -11.52
CA LEU A 443 26.66 22.91 -11.57
C LEU A 443 27.06 21.46 -11.89
N SER A 444 26.14 20.50 -11.74
CA SER A 444 26.41 19.09 -12.01
C SER A 444 26.55 18.80 -13.50
N ALA A 445 27.63 18.12 -13.88
CA ALA A 445 27.86 17.64 -15.25
C ALA A 445 26.93 16.47 -15.70
N ASN A 446 26.10 15.97 -14.78
CA ASN A 446 25.14 14.88 -15.05
C ASN A 446 23.78 15.39 -15.51
N PHE A 447 23.57 16.71 -15.51
CA PHE A 447 22.31 17.36 -15.90
C PHE A 447 22.62 18.58 -16.75
N ILE A 448 21.69 18.95 -17.61
CA ILE A 448 21.76 20.13 -18.45
C ILE A 448 20.58 21.02 -18.13
N TYR A 449 20.83 22.28 -17.78
CA TYR A 449 19.79 23.29 -17.58
C TYR A 449 19.95 24.37 -18.64
N GLU A 450 19.01 24.44 -19.58
CA GLU A 450 18.99 25.41 -20.65
C GLU A 450 17.55 25.78 -21.01
N ASP A 451 17.33 27.02 -21.45
CA ASP A 451 16.01 27.54 -21.84
C ASP A 451 14.91 27.23 -20.80
N ASP A 452 15.26 27.34 -19.50
CA ASP A 452 14.37 27.00 -18.38
C ASP A 452 13.92 25.53 -18.31
N VAL A 453 14.66 24.61 -18.91
CA VAL A 453 14.41 23.17 -18.87
C VAL A 453 15.60 22.44 -18.27
N LEU A 454 15.32 21.61 -17.28
CA LEU A 454 16.29 20.67 -16.70
C LEU A 454 16.16 19.31 -17.38
N PHE A 455 17.23 18.87 -17.99
CA PHE A 455 17.35 17.59 -18.67
C PHE A 455 18.36 16.68 -17.94
N ASN A 456 18.31 15.39 -18.22
CA ASN A 456 19.42 14.49 -17.94
C ASN A 456 20.61 14.79 -18.90
N LYS A 457 21.75 14.11 -18.69
CA LYS A 457 23.02 14.42 -19.35
C LYS A 457 23.00 14.34 -20.88
N ASP A 458 22.22 13.43 -21.44
CA ASP A 458 22.10 13.21 -22.91
C ASP A 458 20.86 13.87 -23.54
N LYS A 459 20.12 14.62 -22.71
CA LYS A 459 18.86 15.28 -23.08
C LYS A 459 17.77 14.31 -23.55
N SER A 460 17.85 13.04 -23.20
CA SER A 460 16.80 12.08 -23.53
C SER A 460 15.59 12.18 -22.60
N GLU A 461 15.73 12.86 -21.44
CA GLU A 461 14.65 13.01 -20.46
C GLU A 461 14.47 14.47 -20.04
N ILE A 462 13.22 14.93 -20.01
CA ILE A 462 12.84 16.19 -19.35
C ILE A 462 12.52 15.89 -17.89
N ILE A 463 13.33 16.49 -16.98
CA ILE A 463 13.18 16.35 -15.54
C ILE A 463 12.25 17.42 -14.98
N SER A 464 12.45 18.68 -15.36
CA SER A 464 11.64 19.79 -14.85
C SER A 464 11.64 20.96 -15.82
N PHE A 465 10.46 21.42 -16.19
CA PHE A 465 10.23 22.60 -17.01
C PHE A 465 9.91 23.81 -16.11
N ARG A 466 10.68 24.87 -16.21
CA ARG A 466 10.64 26.00 -15.27
C ARG A 466 9.94 27.26 -15.78
N ASN A 467 9.80 27.41 -17.11
CA ASN A 467 9.17 28.58 -17.71
C ASN A 467 7.64 28.54 -17.62
N LYS A 468 7.09 28.94 -16.48
CA LYS A 468 5.65 28.93 -16.22
C LYS A 468 4.85 29.99 -16.98
N LYS A 469 5.51 30.89 -17.69
CA LYS A 469 4.89 31.98 -18.46
C LYS A 469 4.81 31.70 -19.95
N ILE A 470 5.46 30.65 -20.44
CA ILE A 470 5.45 30.32 -21.86
C ILE A 470 4.07 29.83 -22.29
N MET A 471 3.65 30.22 -23.48
CA MET A 471 2.34 29.82 -24.02
C MET A 471 2.44 28.65 -25.00
N SER A 472 3.65 28.37 -25.51
CA SER A 472 3.86 27.28 -26.46
C SER A 472 5.23 26.65 -26.26
N TYR A 473 5.30 25.31 -26.28
CA TYR A 473 6.54 24.56 -26.22
C TYR A 473 6.47 23.33 -27.12
N ILE A 474 7.62 23.02 -27.77
CA ILE A 474 7.78 21.83 -28.60
C ILE A 474 8.88 21.01 -27.99
N ILE A 475 8.59 19.75 -27.68
CA ILE A 475 9.60 18.82 -27.16
C ILE A 475 10.65 18.52 -28.25
N PRO A 476 11.96 18.63 -27.93
CA PRO A 476 13.01 18.26 -28.82
C PRO A 476 12.99 16.79 -29.27
N ASP A 477 13.37 16.49 -30.51
CA ASP A 477 13.31 15.14 -31.11
C ASP A 477 14.22 14.10 -30.46
N ASN A 478 15.16 14.49 -29.59
CA ASN A 478 16.00 13.56 -28.84
C ASN A 478 15.40 13.14 -27.49
N VAL A 479 14.29 13.74 -27.06
CA VAL A 479 13.62 13.41 -25.80
C VAL A 479 12.78 12.18 -25.99
N THR A 480 13.05 11.15 -25.17
CA THR A 480 12.31 9.88 -25.17
C THR A 480 11.38 9.72 -23.98
N SER A 481 11.57 10.52 -22.91
CA SER A 481 10.77 10.44 -21.68
C SER A 481 10.51 11.80 -21.06
N ILE A 482 9.28 11.98 -20.57
CA ILE A 482 8.86 13.12 -19.74
C ILE A 482 8.70 12.58 -18.31
N ARG A 483 9.51 13.10 -17.38
CA ARG A 483 9.45 12.61 -15.97
C ARG A 483 8.23 13.10 -15.20
N ASP A 484 8.05 12.53 -14.01
CA ASP A 484 6.98 12.88 -13.08
C ASP A 484 6.97 14.38 -12.80
N GLY A 485 5.79 15.01 -12.89
CA GLY A 485 5.61 16.42 -12.64
C GLY A 485 6.49 17.37 -13.48
N ALA A 486 7.04 16.93 -14.62
CA ALA A 486 7.99 17.73 -15.40
C ALA A 486 7.42 19.09 -15.84
N PHE A 487 6.15 19.16 -16.21
CA PHE A 487 5.43 20.40 -16.61
C PHE A 487 4.42 20.87 -15.56
N ASP A 488 4.55 20.41 -14.32
CA ASP A 488 3.61 20.76 -13.26
C ASP A 488 3.39 22.28 -13.15
N GLY A 489 2.12 22.69 -13.06
CA GLY A 489 1.71 24.08 -12.88
C GLY A 489 2.06 25.02 -14.06
N CYS A 490 2.34 24.51 -15.28
CA CYS A 490 2.50 25.33 -16.47
C CYS A 490 1.13 25.86 -16.96
N SER A 491 0.50 26.67 -16.12
CA SER A 491 -0.89 27.13 -16.33
C SER A 491 -1.08 28.06 -17.55
N CYS A 492 -0.01 28.68 -18.06
CA CYS A 492 -0.06 29.51 -19.27
C CYS A 492 0.16 28.70 -20.55
N LEU A 493 0.64 27.46 -20.48
CA LEU A 493 0.93 26.62 -21.62
C LEU A 493 -0.35 26.20 -22.33
N SER A 494 -0.64 26.82 -23.48
CA SER A 494 -1.86 26.59 -24.24
C SER A 494 -1.67 25.72 -25.49
N SER A 495 -0.43 25.70 -26.04
CA SER A 495 -0.02 24.88 -27.17
C SER A 495 1.20 24.06 -26.84
N PHE A 496 1.10 22.75 -27.05
CA PHE A 496 2.16 21.80 -26.71
C PHE A 496 2.24 20.72 -27.79
N ALA A 497 3.46 20.44 -28.24
CA ALA A 497 3.69 19.36 -29.18
C ALA A 497 4.65 18.33 -28.54
N ILE A 498 4.22 17.10 -28.50
CA ILE A 498 5.02 15.94 -28.06
C ILE A 498 5.70 15.39 -29.31
N SER A 499 7.03 15.23 -29.25
CA SER A 499 7.79 14.64 -30.36
C SER A 499 7.49 13.13 -30.49
N ASP A 500 7.56 12.62 -31.73
CA ASP A 500 7.42 11.19 -32.04
C ASP A 500 8.54 10.32 -31.44
N SER A 501 9.53 10.91 -30.79
CA SER A 501 10.57 10.20 -30.03
C SER A 501 10.11 9.81 -28.60
N VAL A 502 9.10 10.51 -28.04
CA VAL A 502 8.65 10.29 -26.66
C VAL A 502 7.89 8.98 -26.55
N THR A 503 8.37 8.09 -25.68
CA THR A 503 7.78 6.77 -25.45
C THR A 503 7.02 6.68 -24.13
N SER A 504 7.31 7.58 -23.15
CA SER A 504 6.67 7.57 -21.84
C SER A 504 6.38 8.97 -21.30
N ILE A 505 5.24 9.09 -20.61
CA ILE A 505 4.80 10.29 -19.88
C ILE A 505 4.63 9.88 -18.42
N GLY A 506 5.38 10.52 -17.52
CA GLY A 506 5.42 10.20 -16.08
C GLY A 506 4.17 10.65 -15.32
N ASP A 507 4.14 10.31 -14.03
CA ASP A 507 3.06 10.66 -13.12
C ASP A 507 2.95 12.18 -12.95
N PHE A 508 1.74 12.71 -12.99
CA PHE A 508 1.47 14.15 -12.84
C PHE A 508 2.26 15.06 -13.80
N ALA A 509 2.76 14.52 -14.91
CA ALA A 509 3.66 15.23 -15.81
C ALA A 509 3.13 16.60 -16.26
N PHE A 510 1.83 16.75 -16.51
CA PHE A 510 1.16 18.00 -16.89
C PHE A 510 0.13 18.45 -15.84
N PHE A 511 0.35 18.15 -14.57
CA PHE A 511 -0.57 18.54 -13.49
C PHE A 511 -0.83 20.06 -13.50
N ASN A 512 -2.09 20.47 -13.45
CA ASN A 512 -2.50 21.88 -13.46
C ASN A 512 -2.05 22.69 -14.69
N CYS A 513 -1.82 22.08 -15.84
CA CYS A 513 -1.63 22.81 -17.12
C CYS A 513 -3.01 23.32 -17.61
N SER A 514 -3.60 24.25 -16.87
CA SER A 514 -5.01 24.64 -17.01
C SER A 514 -5.36 25.34 -18.33
N SER A 515 -4.41 25.90 -19.04
CA SER A 515 -4.61 26.51 -20.37
C SER A 515 -4.39 25.56 -21.55
N LEU A 516 -3.88 24.36 -21.30
CA LEU A 516 -3.63 23.37 -22.36
C LEU A 516 -4.96 22.96 -23.00
N SER A 517 -5.18 23.32 -24.25
CA SER A 517 -6.49 23.20 -24.91
C SER A 517 -6.57 22.03 -25.88
N ASN A 518 -5.50 21.76 -26.59
CA ASN A 518 -5.40 20.68 -27.56
C ASN A 518 -4.08 19.92 -27.35
N LEU A 519 -4.16 18.61 -27.39
CA LEU A 519 -2.99 17.75 -27.25
C LEU A 519 -3.12 16.58 -28.22
N VAL A 520 -2.03 16.30 -28.94
CA VAL A 520 -1.86 15.08 -29.71
C VAL A 520 -0.79 14.27 -29.02
N ILE A 521 -1.14 13.07 -28.58
CA ILE A 521 -0.20 12.07 -28.06
C ILE A 521 0.28 11.25 -29.25
N PRO A 522 1.60 11.20 -29.55
CA PRO A 522 2.12 10.47 -30.69
C PRO A 522 2.04 8.95 -30.51
N ASP A 523 2.07 8.22 -31.63
CA ASP A 523 2.02 6.74 -31.63
C ASP A 523 3.25 6.07 -30.99
N SER A 524 4.28 6.82 -30.67
CA SER A 524 5.46 6.35 -29.93
C SER A 524 5.17 6.16 -28.44
N VAL A 525 4.17 6.87 -27.86
CA VAL A 525 3.86 6.80 -26.43
C VAL A 525 3.14 5.49 -26.10
N THR A 526 3.76 4.67 -25.27
CA THR A 526 3.23 3.38 -24.82
C THR A 526 2.65 3.41 -23.40
N SER A 527 3.06 4.39 -22.57
CA SER A 527 2.61 4.50 -21.19
C SER A 527 2.31 5.94 -20.79
N MET A 528 1.23 6.11 -20.03
CA MET A 528 0.84 7.36 -19.37
C MET A 528 0.72 7.10 -17.88
N GLY A 529 1.45 7.88 -17.07
CA GLY A 529 1.46 7.76 -15.63
C GLY A 529 0.16 8.21 -14.95
N ASP A 530 0.09 7.97 -13.65
CA ASP A 530 -1.01 8.41 -12.82
C ASP A 530 -1.12 9.93 -12.80
N GLY A 531 -2.31 10.48 -12.95
CA GLY A 531 -2.55 11.92 -12.96
C GLY A 531 -1.82 12.70 -14.07
N ALA A 532 -1.34 12.06 -15.14
CA ALA A 532 -0.48 12.69 -16.15
C ALA A 532 -1.02 14.04 -16.65
N PHE A 533 -2.35 14.18 -16.84
CA PHE A 533 -3.03 15.41 -17.25
C PHE A 533 -4.05 15.91 -16.23
N PHE A 534 -3.80 15.63 -14.94
CA PHE A 534 -4.71 16.03 -13.87
C PHE A 534 -4.91 17.55 -13.86
N ASN A 535 -6.18 18.03 -13.81
CA ASN A 535 -6.58 19.43 -13.87
C ASN A 535 -6.11 20.20 -15.11
N CYS A 536 -5.95 19.55 -16.26
CA CYS A 536 -5.84 20.24 -17.55
C CYS A 536 -7.24 20.75 -17.99
N SER A 537 -7.79 21.72 -17.25
CA SER A 537 -9.21 22.10 -17.32
C SER A 537 -9.66 22.66 -18.67
N SER A 538 -8.77 23.20 -19.50
CA SER A 538 -9.06 23.69 -20.86
C SER A 538 -8.93 22.61 -21.95
N LEU A 539 -8.43 21.40 -21.60
CA LEU A 539 -8.22 20.32 -22.58
C LEU A 539 -9.60 19.89 -23.14
N SER A 540 -9.85 20.27 -24.40
CA SER A 540 -11.16 20.08 -25.02
C SER A 540 -11.18 18.94 -26.02
N SER A 541 -10.02 18.58 -26.58
CA SER A 541 -9.82 17.49 -27.55
C SER A 541 -8.54 16.72 -27.24
N LEU A 542 -8.66 15.42 -27.26
CA LEU A 542 -7.57 14.49 -27.04
C LEU A 542 -7.74 13.25 -27.94
N VAL A 543 -6.64 12.78 -28.50
CA VAL A 543 -6.56 11.48 -29.17
C VAL A 543 -5.57 10.62 -28.38
N ILE A 544 -6.02 9.46 -27.94
CA ILE A 544 -5.17 8.44 -27.33
C ILE A 544 -4.77 7.46 -28.44
N PRO A 545 -3.48 7.28 -28.72
CA PRO A 545 -3.05 6.40 -29.81
C PRO A 545 -3.17 4.90 -29.44
N ASP A 546 -3.19 4.06 -30.47
CA ASP A 546 -3.26 2.60 -30.32
C ASP A 546 -2.00 1.97 -29.70
N SER A 547 -0.95 2.74 -29.47
CA SER A 547 0.25 2.31 -28.74
C SER A 547 0.06 2.28 -27.22
N VAL A 548 -0.90 3.06 -26.68
CA VAL A 548 -1.14 3.16 -25.25
C VAL A 548 -1.88 1.91 -24.74
N VAL A 549 -1.27 1.17 -23.82
CA VAL A 549 -1.80 -0.10 -23.28
C VAL A 549 -2.65 0.11 -22.03
N SER A 550 -2.36 1.16 -21.23
CA SER A 550 -3.09 1.46 -20.01
C SER A 550 -3.27 2.96 -19.81
N ILE A 551 -4.39 3.33 -19.18
CA ILE A 551 -4.67 4.68 -18.70
C ILE A 551 -4.48 4.68 -17.20
N GLY A 552 -3.52 5.46 -16.68
CA GLY A 552 -3.18 5.54 -15.26
C GLY A 552 -4.32 6.10 -14.39
N ASN A 553 -4.19 5.92 -13.08
CA ASN A 553 -5.17 6.46 -12.13
C ASN A 553 -5.22 7.99 -12.21
N GLY A 554 -6.41 8.56 -12.29
CA GLY A 554 -6.60 10.02 -12.38
C GLY A 554 -5.96 10.68 -13.61
N ALA A 555 -5.56 9.93 -14.65
CA ALA A 555 -4.77 10.45 -15.76
C ALA A 555 -5.37 11.71 -16.41
N PHE A 556 -6.71 11.81 -16.49
CA PHE A 556 -7.44 12.96 -17.02
C PHE A 556 -8.41 13.57 -15.99
N ARG A 557 -8.18 13.32 -14.71
CA ARG A 557 -9.05 13.88 -13.67
C ARG A 557 -9.08 15.39 -13.72
N GLY A 558 -10.29 15.99 -13.68
CA GLY A 558 -10.47 17.45 -13.73
C GLY A 558 -10.25 18.08 -15.11
N CYS A 559 -10.17 17.28 -16.20
CA CYS A 559 -10.20 17.81 -17.59
C CYS A 559 -11.63 18.25 -17.95
N SER A 560 -12.09 19.30 -17.28
CA SER A 560 -13.49 19.72 -17.29
C SER A 560 -14.02 20.19 -18.66
N SER A 561 -13.16 20.56 -19.60
CA SER A 561 -13.55 20.95 -20.97
C SER A 561 -13.55 19.77 -21.97
N LEU A 562 -13.05 18.59 -21.58
CA LEU A 562 -13.01 17.43 -22.46
C LEU A 562 -14.42 16.98 -22.82
N SER A 563 -14.78 17.07 -24.12
CA SER A 563 -16.16 16.89 -24.57
C SER A 563 -16.46 15.53 -25.16
N SER A 564 -15.46 14.87 -25.75
CA SER A 564 -15.56 13.54 -26.32
C SER A 564 -14.21 12.84 -26.32
N LEU A 565 -14.20 11.52 -26.19
CA LEU A 565 -13.01 10.68 -26.22
C LEU A 565 -13.34 9.31 -26.77
N ALA A 566 -12.39 8.71 -27.50
CA ALA A 566 -12.39 7.29 -27.84
C ALA A 566 -11.21 6.61 -27.12
N ILE A 567 -11.48 5.55 -26.42
CA ILE A 567 -10.45 4.68 -25.82
C ILE A 567 -10.08 3.61 -26.85
N PRO A 568 -8.80 3.49 -27.23
CA PRO A 568 -8.37 2.58 -28.29
C PRO A 568 -8.38 1.09 -27.84
N ASN A 569 -8.35 0.19 -28.83
CA ASN A 569 -8.36 -1.26 -28.60
C ASN A 569 -7.07 -1.82 -27.95
N SER A 570 -6.06 -1.03 -27.78
CA SER A 570 -4.84 -1.39 -27.03
C SER A 570 -5.03 -1.33 -25.51
N VAL A 571 -5.97 -0.48 -25.04
CA VAL A 571 -6.22 -0.26 -23.60
C VAL A 571 -7.03 -1.42 -23.03
N THR A 572 -6.47 -2.08 -22.01
CA THR A 572 -7.10 -3.23 -21.34
C THR A 572 -7.80 -2.88 -20.03
N SER A 573 -7.48 -1.72 -19.42
CA SER A 573 -8.09 -1.24 -18.18
C SER A 573 -8.17 0.28 -18.12
N ILE A 574 -9.21 0.78 -17.47
CA ILE A 574 -9.37 2.18 -17.12
C ILE A 574 -9.05 2.31 -15.63
N GLY A 575 -8.05 3.14 -15.31
CA GLY A 575 -7.58 3.35 -13.93
C GLY A 575 -8.61 4.02 -13.03
N ASP A 576 -8.34 4.00 -11.71
CA ASP A 576 -9.18 4.66 -10.73
C ASP A 576 -9.20 6.18 -10.97
N SER A 577 -10.36 6.81 -10.87
CA SER A 577 -10.56 8.26 -11.10
C SER A 577 -10.06 8.77 -12.46
N ALA A 578 -9.81 7.90 -13.44
CA ALA A 578 -9.14 8.27 -14.70
C ALA A 578 -9.79 9.46 -15.42
N PHE A 579 -11.11 9.57 -15.38
CA PHE A 579 -11.91 10.68 -15.96
C PHE A 579 -12.77 11.38 -14.91
N GLU A 580 -12.41 11.30 -13.63
CA GLU A 580 -13.15 11.98 -12.57
C GLU A 580 -13.21 13.49 -12.84
N ASP A 581 -14.38 14.10 -12.64
CA ASP A 581 -14.65 15.52 -12.87
C ASP A 581 -14.43 16.02 -14.33
N CYS A 582 -14.47 15.12 -15.33
CA CYS A 582 -14.58 15.50 -16.74
C CYS A 582 -16.00 15.95 -17.05
N SER A 583 -16.40 17.09 -16.48
CA SER A 583 -17.80 17.53 -16.42
C SER A 583 -18.45 17.86 -17.77
N SER A 584 -17.65 18.16 -18.80
CA SER A 584 -18.12 18.39 -20.17
C SER A 584 -18.18 17.14 -21.04
N LEU A 585 -17.71 16.00 -20.57
CA LEU A 585 -17.66 14.76 -21.37
C LEU A 585 -19.07 14.27 -21.67
N ARG A 586 -19.45 14.30 -22.95
CA ARG A 586 -20.81 13.97 -23.43
C ARG A 586 -20.90 12.56 -23.98
N SER A 587 -19.86 12.13 -24.68
CA SER A 587 -19.78 10.81 -25.29
C SER A 587 -18.40 10.19 -25.06
N LEU A 588 -18.40 8.91 -24.76
CA LEU A 588 -17.22 8.09 -24.63
C LEU A 588 -17.43 6.77 -25.36
N VAL A 589 -16.44 6.37 -26.14
CA VAL A 589 -16.39 5.03 -26.73
C VAL A 589 -15.33 4.25 -25.94
N ILE A 590 -15.75 3.15 -25.30
CA ILE A 590 -14.87 2.21 -24.62
C ILE A 590 -14.63 1.03 -25.57
N ALA A 591 -13.37 0.68 -25.79
CA ALA A 591 -13.00 -0.41 -26.69
C ALA A 591 -13.34 -1.80 -26.09
N ASP A 592 -13.52 -2.79 -26.97
CA ASP A 592 -13.83 -4.17 -26.59
C ASP A 592 -12.65 -4.91 -25.90
N SER A 593 -11.50 -4.29 -25.78
CA SER A 593 -10.32 -4.78 -25.03
C SER A 593 -10.40 -4.50 -23.53
N VAL A 594 -11.22 -3.52 -23.09
CA VAL A 594 -11.30 -3.09 -21.70
C VAL A 594 -12.02 -4.14 -20.86
N THR A 595 -11.32 -4.67 -19.85
CA THR A 595 -11.84 -5.71 -18.96
C THR A 595 -12.34 -5.18 -17.61
N SER A 596 -11.92 -3.97 -17.20
CA SER A 596 -12.31 -3.37 -15.94
C SER A 596 -12.46 -1.86 -16.01
N ILE A 597 -13.41 -1.33 -15.27
CA ILE A 597 -13.62 0.09 -15.03
C ILE A 597 -13.25 0.34 -13.56
N GLY A 598 -12.26 1.21 -13.32
CA GLY A 598 -11.71 1.51 -12.00
C GLY A 598 -12.67 2.23 -11.06
N ASP A 599 -12.27 2.36 -9.79
CA ASP A 599 -13.01 3.11 -8.78
C ASP A 599 -13.08 4.60 -9.18
N PHE A 600 -14.26 5.22 -9.10
CA PHE A 600 -14.51 6.63 -9.45
C PHE A 600 -14.12 7.02 -10.90
N ALA A 601 -13.92 6.05 -11.80
CA ALA A 601 -13.37 6.30 -13.14
C ALA A 601 -14.11 7.41 -13.91
N PHE A 602 -15.43 7.53 -13.79
CA PHE A 602 -16.26 8.57 -14.41
C PHE A 602 -17.05 9.39 -13.38
N ASN A 603 -16.58 9.43 -12.12
CA ASN A 603 -17.24 10.25 -11.09
C ASN A 603 -17.28 11.71 -11.52
N GLY A 604 -18.44 12.38 -11.37
CA GLY A 604 -18.60 13.79 -11.73
C GLY A 604 -18.65 14.08 -13.23
N CYS A 605 -18.70 13.09 -14.12
CA CYS A 605 -18.93 13.28 -15.57
C CYS A 605 -20.40 13.70 -15.81
N SER A 606 -20.76 14.89 -15.34
CA SER A 606 -22.15 15.35 -15.28
C SER A 606 -22.85 15.52 -16.61
N SER A 607 -22.10 15.74 -17.70
CA SER A 607 -22.63 15.86 -19.07
C SER A 607 -22.72 14.54 -19.83
N LEU A 608 -22.17 13.43 -19.28
CA LEU A 608 -22.18 12.12 -19.95
C LEU A 608 -23.62 11.64 -20.15
N CYS A 609 -24.10 11.62 -21.38
CA CYS A 609 -25.51 11.34 -21.67
C CYS A 609 -25.76 9.91 -22.17
N SER A 610 -24.74 9.27 -22.75
CA SER A 610 -24.79 7.88 -23.20
C SER A 610 -23.41 7.22 -23.08
N LEU A 611 -23.42 5.96 -22.68
CA LEU A 611 -22.24 5.13 -22.59
C LEU A 611 -22.60 3.69 -22.95
N VAL A 612 -21.77 3.04 -23.74
CA VAL A 612 -21.82 1.61 -23.99
C VAL A 612 -20.67 0.97 -23.21
N ILE A 613 -21.01 0.06 -22.33
CA ILE A 613 -20.03 -0.81 -21.67
C ILE A 613 -19.85 -2.03 -22.54
N PRO A 614 -18.63 -2.36 -23.00
CA PRO A 614 -18.40 -3.50 -23.87
C PRO A 614 -18.54 -4.84 -23.11
N ASP A 615 -18.81 -5.92 -23.88
CA ASP A 615 -18.98 -7.27 -23.35
C ASP A 615 -17.68 -7.90 -22.78
N SER A 616 -16.56 -7.20 -22.89
CA SER A 616 -15.28 -7.57 -22.26
C SER A 616 -15.21 -7.19 -20.77
N VAL A 617 -16.01 -6.20 -20.31
CA VAL A 617 -15.93 -5.68 -18.95
C VAL A 617 -16.48 -6.68 -17.93
N VAL A 618 -15.63 -7.08 -16.99
CA VAL A 618 -15.96 -8.04 -15.92
C VAL A 618 -16.34 -7.34 -14.61
N SER A 619 -15.80 -6.13 -14.37
CA SER A 619 -16.03 -5.40 -13.11
C SER A 619 -16.23 -3.91 -13.32
N ILE A 620 -17.13 -3.35 -12.51
CA ILE A 620 -17.40 -1.92 -12.37
C ILE A 620 -16.98 -1.50 -10.96
N GLY A 621 -16.09 -0.52 -10.85
CA GLY A 621 -15.51 -0.03 -9.60
C GLY A 621 -16.47 0.73 -8.70
N ASN A 622 -15.99 1.06 -7.47
CA ASN A 622 -16.73 1.89 -6.53
C ASN A 622 -16.94 3.29 -7.11
N GLY A 623 -18.14 3.85 -7.01
CA GLY A 623 -18.44 5.20 -7.51
C GLY A 623 -18.16 5.42 -8.99
N ALA A 624 -17.99 4.35 -9.80
CA ALA A 624 -17.50 4.47 -11.18
C ALA A 624 -18.31 5.47 -12.03
N PHE A 625 -19.62 5.56 -11.83
CA PHE A 625 -20.53 6.51 -12.53
C PHE A 625 -21.18 7.51 -11.56
N ARG A 626 -20.63 7.69 -10.36
CA ARG A 626 -21.18 8.63 -9.40
C ARG A 626 -21.29 10.03 -10.00
N GLY A 627 -22.43 10.71 -9.81
CA GLY A 627 -22.63 12.07 -10.32
C GLY A 627 -22.75 12.19 -11.84
N CYS A 628 -22.90 11.09 -12.60
CA CYS A 628 -23.22 11.13 -14.03
C CYS A 628 -24.70 11.55 -14.21
N SER A 629 -25.01 12.81 -13.86
CA SER A 629 -26.38 13.29 -13.74
C SER A 629 -27.16 13.37 -15.06
N SER A 630 -26.47 13.44 -16.21
CA SER A 630 -27.07 13.44 -17.55
C SER A 630 -27.24 12.06 -18.17
N LEU A 631 -26.69 11.00 -17.56
CA LEU A 631 -26.72 9.63 -18.09
C LEU A 631 -28.18 9.13 -18.14
N ARG A 632 -28.72 8.89 -19.35
CA ARG A 632 -30.14 8.55 -19.54
C ARG A 632 -30.39 7.06 -19.64
N GLY A 633 -29.42 6.33 -20.16
CA GLY A 633 -29.48 4.88 -20.32
C GLY A 633 -28.11 4.26 -20.17
N LEU A 634 -28.06 3.11 -19.50
CA LEU A 634 -26.87 2.30 -19.34
C LEU A 634 -27.27 0.84 -19.40
N VAL A 635 -26.59 0.08 -20.25
CA VAL A 635 -26.71 -1.38 -20.30
C VAL A 635 -25.50 -1.97 -19.59
N ILE A 636 -25.76 -2.80 -18.60
CA ILE A 636 -24.72 -3.61 -17.96
C ILE A 636 -24.64 -4.93 -18.73
N PRO A 637 -23.51 -5.26 -19.37
CA PRO A 637 -23.39 -6.48 -20.16
C PRO A 637 -23.34 -7.74 -19.29
N ASP A 638 -23.67 -8.89 -19.90
CA ASP A 638 -23.70 -10.21 -19.26
C ASP A 638 -22.29 -10.74 -18.86
N SER A 639 -21.24 -10.00 -19.15
CA SER A 639 -19.86 -10.27 -18.69
C SER A 639 -19.59 -9.75 -17.28
N VAL A 640 -20.35 -8.73 -16.82
CA VAL A 640 -20.11 -8.07 -15.53
C VAL A 640 -20.50 -8.99 -14.37
N THR A 641 -19.53 -9.33 -13.54
CA THR A 641 -19.70 -10.18 -12.36
C THR A 641 -19.77 -9.40 -11.04
N SER A 642 -19.20 -8.19 -11.00
CA SER A 642 -19.18 -7.36 -9.77
C SER A 642 -19.44 -5.89 -10.05
N ILE A 643 -20.17 -5.25 -9.12
CA ILE A 643 -20.48 -3.83 -9.15
C ILE A 643 -20.09 -3.20 -7.79
N GLY A 644 -19.34 -2.12 -7.86
CA GLY A 644 -18.79 -1.42 -6.73
C GLY A 644 -19.82 -0.64 -5.91
N PHE A 645 -19.39 -0.25 -4.73
CA PHE A 645 -20.12 0.61 -3.80
C PHE A 645 -20.37 1.99 -4.44
N HIS A 646 -21.58 2.54 -4.31
CA HIS A 646 -21.98 3.85 -4.86
C HIS A 646 -21.80 4.00 -6.39
N ALA A 647 -21.69 2.91 -7.14
CA ALA A 647 -21.38 2.94 -8.57
C ALA A 647 -22.32 3.84 -9.39
N PHE A 648 -23.60 3.96 -9.00
CA PHE A 648 -24.63 4.78 -9.69
C PHE A 648 -25.18 5.91 -8.81
N GLU A 649 -24.44 6.34 -7.79
CA GLU A 649 -24.86 7.45 -6.92
C GLU A 649 -25.09 8.71 -7.75
N ASP A 650 -26.17 9.44 -7.46
CA ASP A 650 -26.54 10.70 -8.10
C ASP A 650 -26.66 10.66 -9.65
N CYS A 651 -26.86 9.47 -10.25
CA CYS A 651 -27.22 9.33 -11.67
C CYS A 651 -28.69 9.75 -11.89
N SER A 652 -29.00 11.02 -11.72
CA SER A 652 -30.38 11.52 -11.61
C SER A 652 -31.23 11.35 -12.89
N SER A 653 -30.62 11.35 -14.08
CA SER A 653 -31.32 11.11 -15.35
C SER A 653 -31.46 9.62 -15.73
N LEU A 654 -30.78 8.72 -15.04
CA LEU A 654 -30.83 7.29 -15.31
C LEU A 654 -32.15 6.72 -14.80
N SER A 655 -33.11 6.54 -15.71
CA SER A 655 -34.50 6.19 -15.36
C SER A 655 -34.70 4.74 -14.98
N SER A 656 -33.87 3.86 -15.49
CA SER A 656 -33.93 2.41 -15.20
C SER A 656 -32.59 1.74 -15.37
N LEU A 657 -32.40 0.65 -14.63
CA LEU A 657 -31.22 -0.21 -14.72
C LEU A 657 -31.62 -1.68 -14.59
N VAL A 658 -31.00 -2.53 -15.39
CA VAL A 658 -31.17 -3.98 -15.30
C VAL A 658 -29.85 -4.57 -14.80
N ILE A 659 -29.93 -5.35 -13.72
CA ILE A 659 -28.80 -6.16 -13.23
C ILE A 659 -28.85 -7.50 -13.94
N PRO A 660 -27.85 -7.85 -14.76
CA PRO A 660 -27.84 -9.11 -15.50
C PRO A 660 -27.60 -10.31 -14.59
N ASP A 661 -27.83 -11.51 -15.12
CA ASP A 661 -27.68 -12.76 -14.38
C ASP A 661 -26.22 -13.04 -13.96
N SER A 662 -25.28 -12.52 -14.70
CA SER A 662 -23.84 -12.64 -14.44
C SER A 662 -23.36 -11.98 -13.14
N VAL A 663 -24.07 -10.94 -12.64
CA VAL A 663 -23.65 -10.22 -11.43
C VAL A 663 -23.84 -11.08 -10.20
N VAL A 664 -22.75 -11.44 -9.54
CA VAL A 664 -22.75 -12.27 -8.33
C VAL A 664 -22.26 -11.52 -7.08
N ASN A 665 -21.75 -10.29 -7.24
CA ASN A 665 -21.18 -9.52 -6.13
C ASN A 665 -21.52 -8.03 -6.19
N PHE A 666 -21.99 -7.49 -5.05
CA PHE A 666 -22.03 -6.05 -4.76
C PHE A 666 -21.09 -5.73 -3.59
N LYS A 667 -20.16 -4.79 -3.78
CA LYS A 667 -19.22 -4.34 -2.72
C LYS A 667 -19.88 -3.44 -1.65
N GLY A 668 -21.20 -3.36 -1.62
CA GLY A 668 -22.02 -2.54 -0.74
C GLY A 668 -23.28 -2.07 -1.48
N ASN A 669 -23.83 -0.90 -1.17
CA ASN A 669 -24.98 -0.35 -1.86
C ASN A 669 -24.56 0.45 -3.11
N PRO A 670 -24.73 -0.06 -4.35
CA PRO A 670 -24.33 0.67 -5.56
C PRO A 670 -25.33 1.76 -5.96
N PHE A 671 -26.54 1.77 -5.39
CA PHE A 671 -27.70 2.58 -5.82
C PHE A 671 -27.99 3.75 -4.90
N PHE A 672 -27.06 4.14 -4.05
CA PHE A 672 -27.22 5.25 -3.15
C PHE A 672 -27.65 6.53 -3.91
N LYS A 673 -28.65 7.26 -3.40
CA LYS A 673 -29.29 8.44 -4.04
C LYS A 673 -29.83 8.27 -5.47
N TRP A 674 -29.73 7.08 -6.07
CA TRP A 674 -30.34 6.84 -7.38
C TRP A 674 -31.80 6.43 -7.25
N LYS A 675 -32.71 7.09 -8.01
CA LYS A 675 -34.18 6.95 -7.90
C LYS A 675 -34.82 6.19 -9.05
N GLY A 676 -34.04 5.67 -10.03
CA GLY A 676 -34.55 4.97 -11.20
C GLY A 676 -35.18 3.59 -10.86
N LYS A 677 -35.81 3.00 -11.84
CA LYS A 677 -36.40 1.66 -11.72
C LYS A 677 -35.32 0.57 -11.78
N LEU A 678 -35.28 -0.29 -10.79
CA LEU A 678 -34.35 -1.44 -10.75
C LEU A 678 -35.10 -2.71 -11.21
N LYS A 679 -34.48 -3.47 -12.12
CA LYS A 679 -34.83 -4.86 -12.44
C LYS A 679 -33.60 -5.74 -12.14
N CYS A 680 -33.77 -6.76 -11.35
CA CYS A 680 -32.72 -7.72 -11.04
C CYS A 680 -33.03 -9.04 -11.74
N LEU A 681 -32.11 -9.50 -12.62
CA LEU A 681 -32.20 -10.80 -13.27
C LEU A 681 -31.27 -11.81 -12.59
N SER A 682 -30.29 -11.35 -11.83
CA SER A 682 -29.31 -12.22 -11.17
C SER A 682 -29.96 -13.14 -10.17
N ALA A 683 -29.63 -14.43 -10.27
CA ALA A 683 -30.04 -15.45 -9.30
C ALA A 683 -29.35 -15.29 -7.93
N SER A 684 -28.27 -14.49 -7.84
CA SER A 684 -27.54 -14.23 -6.60
C SER A 684 -28.21 -13.21 -5.69
N PHE A 685 -29.28 -12.51 -6.17
CA PHE A 685 -29.96 -11.46 -5.43
C PHE A 685 -31.48 -11.52 -5.61
N ILE A 686 -32.20 -11.05 -4.62
CA ILE A 686 -33.65 -10.90 -4.64
C ILE A 686 -33.99 -9.43 -4.49
N TYR A 687 -34.78 -8.89 -5.44
CA TYR A 687 -35.32 -7.54 -5.38
C TYR A 687 -36.85 -7.58 -5.25
N GLU A 688 -37.33 -7.22 -4.08
CA GLU A 688 -38.77 -7.19 -3.76
C GLU A 688 -39.09 -6.02 -2.83
N ASP A 689 -40.28 -5.46 -2.93
CA ASP A 689 -40.76 -4.36 -2.09
C ASP A 689 -39.79 -3.17 -1.96
N ASN A 690 -39.06 -2.87 -3.02
CA ASN A 690 -38.00 -1.88 -3.06
C ASN A 690 -36.80 -2.16 -2.13
N VAL A 691 -36.57 -3.43 -1.81
CA VAL A 691 -35.39 -3.87 -1.06
C VAL A 691 -34.61 -4.90 -1.88
N LEU A 692 -33.33 -4.68 -1.98
CA LEU A 692 -32.38 -5.62 -2.58
C LEU A 692 -31.70 -6.45 -1.48
N PHE A 693 -31.86 -7.76 -1.56
CA PHE A 693 -31.28 -8.76 -0.68
C PHE A 693 -30.26 -9.62 -1.42
N ASN A 694 -29.40 -10.29 -0.71
CA ASN A 694 -28.67 -11.46 -1.23
C ASN A 694 -29.64 -12.66 -1.43
N MET A 695 -29.18 -13.72 -2.08
CA MET A 695 -29.98 -14.86 -2.54
C MET A 695 -30.82 -15.55 -1.42
N ASP A 696 -30.28 -15.69 -0.22
CA ASP A 696 -30.94 -16.33 0.93
C ASP A 696 -31.69 -15.34 1.85
N LYS A 697 -31.79 -14.08 1.44
CA LYS A 697 -32.38 -12.95 2.21
C LYS A 697 -31.72 -12.74 3.59
N SER A 698 -30.53 -13.26 3.80
CA SER A 698 -29.81 -13.03 5.08
C SER A 698 -29.17 -11.65 5.19
N LYS A 699 -29.01 -10.92 4.06
CA LYS A 699 -28.39 -9.60 4.04
C LYS A 699 -29.20 -8.60 3.21
N ILE A 700 -29.47 -7.42 3.79
CA ILE A 700 -30.01 -6.27 3.05
C ILE A 700 -28.84 -5.54 2.40
N ILE A 701 -28.88 -5.34 1.08
CA ILE A 701 -27.86 -4.65 0.30
C ILE A 701 -28.26 -3.18 0.07
N SER A 702 -29.53 -2.94 -0.30
CA SER A 702 -30.03 -1.58 -0.59
C SER A 702 -31.53 -1.49 -0.31
N PHE A 703 -31.92 -0.50 0.49
CA PHE A 703 -33.28 -0.09 0.70
C PHE A 703 -33.58 1.11 -0.20
N ARG A 704 -34.58 0.99 -1.07
CA ARG A 704 -34.83 1.96 -2.15
C ARG A 704 -36.13 2.77 -1.99
N ASN A 705 -36.92 2.49 -0.96
CA ASN A 705 -38.13 3.29 -0.67
C ASN A 705 -37.78 4.50 0.21
N LEU A 706 -37.26 5.57 -0.40
CA LEU A 706 -36.81 6.77 0.30
C LEU A 706 -37.94 7.59 0.96
N GLU A 707 -39.21 7.31 0.58
CA GLU A 707 -40.39 7.97 1.13
C GLU A 707 -41.00 7.21 2.33
N ALA A 708 -40.52 6.00 2.60
CA ALA A 708 -41.01 5.17 3.70
C ALA A 708 -40.79 5.88 5.04
N LYS A 709 -41.84 5.94 5.86
CA LYS A 709 -41.77 6.47 7.24
C LYS A 709 -41.41 5.41 8.26
N SER A 710 -41.68 4.17 7.96
CA SER A 710 -41.37 3.01 8.82
C SER A 710 -40.99 1.80 7.99
N PHE A 711 -40.12 0.95 8.53
CA PHE A 711 -39.76 -0.34 7.92
C PHE A 711 -39.57 -1.41 8.99
N ILE A 712 -40.04 -2.62 8.70
CA ILE A 712 -39.83 -3.78 9.54
C ILE A 712 -38.86 -4.70 8.78
N ILE A 713 -37.69 -4.89 9.33
CA ILE A 713 -36.72 -5.83 8.75
C ILE A 713 -37.23 -7.25 8.88
N PRO A 714 -37.32 -8.06 7.80
CA PRO A 714 -37.83 -9.42 7.85
C PRO A 714 -37.03 -10.31 8.81
N ASN A 715 -37.75 -11.18 9.51
CA ASN A 715 -37.11 -12.23 10.30
C ASN A 715 -36.25 -13.13 9.36
N GLY A 716 -35.04 -13.47 9.80
CA GLY A 716 -34.07 -14.23 9.00
C GLY A 716 -32.96 -13.37 8.40
N VAL A 717 -33.14 -12.07 8.33
CA VAL A 717 -32.02 -11.15 8.00
C VAL A 717 -30.99 -11.21 9.12
N LYS A 718 -29.74 -11.51 8.79
CA LYS A 718 -28.60 -11.59 9.71
C LYS A 718 -27.74 -10.33 9.67
N SER A 719 -27.74 -9.59 8.55
CA SER A 719 -26.85 -8.44 8.35
C SER A 719 -27.56 -7.33 7.57
N ILE A 720 -27.33 -6.09 8.04
CA ILE A 720 -27.66 -4.86 7.30
C ILE A 720 -26.39 -4.42 6.61
N GLY A 721 -26.40 -4.33 5.29
CA GLY A 721 -25.22 -4.04 4.47
C GLY A 721 -24.73 -2.59 4.60
N LYS A 722 -23.50 -2.36 4.12
CA LYS A 722 -22.89 -1.03 4.04
C LYS A 722 -23.79 -0.05 3.29
N SER A 723 -24.11 1.10 3.93
CA SER A 723 -24.99 2.16 3.41
C SER A 723 -26.36 1.69 2.92
N ALA A 724 -26.88 0.58 3.46
CA ALA A 724 -28.11 -0.02 2.97
C ALA A 724 -29.33 0.90 3.09
N PHE A 725 -29.45 1.72 4.15
CA PHE A 725 -30.50 2.70 4.41
C PHE A 725 -29.98 4.15 4.40
N ARG A 726 -28.78 4.39 3.88
CA ARG A 726 -28.18 5.73 3.90
C ARG A 726 -29.12 6.77 3.27
N ASP A 727 -29.21 7.96 3.89
CA ASP A 727 -30.09 9.08 3.49
C ASP A 727 -31.59 8.72 3.35
N CYS A 728 -32.08 7.71 4.05
CA CYS A 728 -33.51 7.45 4.19
C CYS A 728 -34.14 8.51 5.14
N ARG A 729 -34.10 9.78 4.70
CA ARG A 729 -34.46 10.94 5.54
C ARG A 729 -35.91 10.95 6.01
N SER A 730 -36.82 10.24 5.33
CA SER A 730 -38.24 10.12 5.73
C SER A 730 -38.46 9.04 6.78
N LEU A 731 -37.47 8.14 7.02
CA LEU A 731 -37.64 7.01 7.91
C LEU A 731 -37.65 7.48 9.38
N VAL A 732 -38.79 7.36 10.04
CA VAL A 732 -38.98 7.76 11.44
C VAL A 732 -38.71 6.61 12.40
N SER A 733 -39.03 5.37 11.98
CA SER A 733 -38.84 4.18 12.81
C SER A 733 -38.43 2.98 12.00
N ILE A 734 -37.58 2.17 12.58
CA ILE A 734 -37.18 0.85 12.02
C ILE A 734 -37.24 -0.21 13.11
N SER A 735 -37.78 -1.39 12.77
CA SER A 735 -37.74 -2.55 13.65
C SER A 735 -36.67 -3.52 13.20
N ILE A 736 -35.68 -3.76 14.05
CA ILE A 736 -34.56 -4.70 13.83
C ILE A 736 -34.87 -5.99 14.61
N PRO A 737 -35.03 -7.14 13.94
CA PRO A 737 -35.32 -8.40 14.62
C PRO A 737 -34.05 -8.99 15.28
N ASN A 738 -34.25 -9.89 16.26
CA ASN A 738 -33.15 -10.59 16.93
C ASN A 738 -32.33 -11.53 16.01
N SER A 739 -32.71 -11.71 14.77
CA SER A 739 -31.89 -12.44 13.80
C SER A 739 -30.70 -11.64 13.28
N VAL A 740 -30.76 -10.29 13.39
CA VAL A 740 -29.66 -9.41 12.92
C VAL A 740 -28.53 -9.42 13.93
N THR A 741 -27.32 -9.70 13.46
CA THR A 741 -26.10 -9.73 14.28
C THR A 741 -25.11 -8.64 13.91
N ASN A 742 -25.23 -8.06 12.70
CA ASN A 742 -24.28 -7.09 12.17
C ASN A 742 -24.99 -5.91 11.47
N ILE A 743 -24.53 -4.70 11.76
CA ILE A 743 -24.92 -3.46 11.07
C ILE A 743 -23.65 -2.92 10.39
N GLY A 744 -23.69 -2.78 9.07
CA GLY A 744 -22.54 -2.33 8.26
C GLY A 744 -22.27 -0.83 8.36
N ASP A 745 -21.10 -0.42 7.82
CA ASP A 745 -20.65 0.97 7.81
C ASP A 745 -21.69 1.89 7.13
N GLY A 746 -21.96 3.04 7.73
CA GLY A 746 -22.92 4.02 7.21
C GLY A 746 -24.32 3.47 6.95
N ALA A 747 -24.71 2.34 7.55
CA ALA A 747 -25.94 1.64 7.21
C ALA A 747 -27.18 2.54 7.29
N PHE A 748 -27.24 3.45 8.27
CA PHE A 748 -28.32 4.43 8.47
C PHE A 748 -27.80 5.87 8.44
N ASP A 749 -26.63 6.14 7.89
CA ASP A 749 -26.05 7.47 7.79
C ASP A 749 -27.05 8.42 7.09
N GLY A 750 -27.28 9.61 7.69
CA GLY A 750 -28.19 10.60 7.17
C GLY A 750 -29.68 10.28 7.31
N CYS A 751 -30.08 9.26 8.09
CA CYS A 751 -31.49 9.01 8.43
C CYS A 751 -32.00 10.05 9.44
N SER A 752 -32.08 11.32 9.01
CA SER A 752 -32.27 12.47 9.88
C SER A 752 -33.60 12.51 10.63
N SER A 753 -34.64 11.79 10.18
CA SER A 753 -35.94 11.68 10.89
C SER A 753 -36.00 10.46 11.83
N LEU A 754 -35.01 9.59 11.84
CA LEU A 754 -34.99 8.39 12.68
C LEU A 754 -34.97 8.81 14.17
N SER A 755 -36.09 8.66 14.84
CA SER A 755 -36.23 9.13 16.23
C SER A 755 -36.30 8.00 17.26
N ASN A 756 -36.78 6.82 16.82
CA ASN A 756 -36.95 5.65 17.67
C ASN A 756 -36.13 4.50 17.10
N LEU A 757 -35.10 4.11 17.82
CA LEU A 757 -34.23 2.98 17.47
C LEU A 757 -34.02 2.09 18.70
N VAL A 758 -34.28 0.79 18.55
CA VAL A 758 -33.88 -0.22 19.52
C VAL A 758 -32.86 -1.13 18.84
N ILE A 759 -31.66 -1.17 19.39
CA ILE A 759 -30.60 -2.09 18.96
C ILE A 759 -30.76 -3.38 19.77
N PRO A 760 -31.15 -4.51 19.15
CA PRO A 760 -31.35 -5.75 19.89
C PRO A 760 -30.04 -6.36 20.39
N ASN A 761 -30.09 -7.15 21.45
CA ASN A 761 -28.91 -7.78 22.06
C ASN A 761 -28.22 -8.83 21.17
N SER A 762 -28.83 -9.17 20.06
CA SER A 762 -28.21 -10.03 19.03
C SER A 762 -27.10 -9.30 18.21
N ILE A 763 -27.11 -7.96 18.23
CA ILE A 763 -26.09 -7.18 17.48
C ILE A 763 -24.74 -7.28 18.21
N THR A 764 -23.75 -7.82 17.52
CA THR A 764 -22.37 -7.96 17.99
C THR A 764 -21.39 -7.00 17.32
N SER A 765 -21.81 -6.36 16.20
CA SER A 765 -20.98 -5.44 15.45
C SER A 765 -21.80 -4.31 14.83
N ILE A 766 -21.31 -3.08 15.03
CA ILE A 766 -21.83 -1.86 14.41
C ILE A 766 -20.66 -1.21 13.66
N GLY A 767 -20.83 -1.00 12.37
CA GLY A 767 -19.80 -0.42 11.50
C GLY A 767 -19.60 1.07 11.69
N ASP A 768 -18.52 1.60 11.13
CA ASP A 768 -18.17 3.02 11.18
C ASP A 768 -19.29 3.89 10.55
N GLY A 769 -19.62 5.00 11.18
CA GLY A 769 -20.65 5.93 10.73
C GLY A 769 -22.06 5.32 10.62
N ALA A 770 -22.30 4.16 11.22
CA ALA A 770 -23.55 3.41 10.98
C ALA A 770 -24.83 4.23 11.23
N PHE A 771 -24.81 5.16 12.17
CA PHE A 771 -25.92 6.05 12.52
C PHE A 771 -25.50 7.54 12.46
N ALA A 772 -24.46 7.86 11.70
CA ALA A 772 -24.02 9.25 11.53
C ALA A 772 -25.19 10.12 11.01
N GLU A 773 -25.26 11.38 11.44
CA GLU A 773 -26.30 12.37 11.07
C GLU A 773 -27.76 11.88 11.29
N CYS A 774 -27.99 10.89 12.18
CA CYS A 774 -29.34 10.57 12.67
C CYS A 774 -29.82 11.65 13.66
N SER A 775 -30.00 12.86 13.18
CA SER A 775 -30.15 14.07 14.01
C SER A 775 -31.41 14.11 14.90
N SER A 776 -32.43 13.30 14.60
CA SER A 776 -33.67 13.20 15.42
C SER A 776 -33.57 12.10 16.50
N LEU A 777 -32.50 11.27 16.52
CA LEU A 777 -32.34 10.21 17.51
C LEU A 777 -32.13 10.81 18.89
N SER A 778 -33.11 10.61 19.78
CA SER A 778 -33.16 11.29 21.09
C SER A 778 -32.61 10.48 22.27
N SER A 779 -32.67 9.16 22.17
CA SER A 779 -32.16 8.23 23.17
C SER A 779 -31.63 6.96 22.50
N LEU A 780 -30.59 6.36 23.06
CA LEU A 780 -29.98 5.17 22.53
C LEU A 780 -29.53 4.26 23.68
N ALA A 781 -29.90 2.98 23.59
CA ALA A 781 -29.33 1.91 24.39
C ALA A 781 -28.50 1.03 23.46
N ILE A 782 -27.22 0.90 23.76
CA ILE A 782 -26.28 0.04 23.02
C ILE A 782 -26.32 -1.34 23.67
N SER A 783 -26.32 -2.39 22.85
CA SER A 783 -26.34 -3.80 23.31
C SER A 783 -25.10 -4.16 24.12
N ASP A 784 -25.27 -4.95 25.21
CA ASP A 784 -24.17 -5.51 26.01
C ASP A 784 -23.26 -6.48 25.24
N SER A 785 -23.64 -6.86 24.03
CA SER A 785 -22.83 -7.69 23.13
C SER A 785 -21.79 -6.91 22.34
N ILE A 786 -21.83 -5.57 22.38
CA ILE A 786 -20.90 -4.69 21.66
C ILE A 786 -19.64 -4.49 22.52
N THR A 787 -18.48 -4.76 21.95
CA THR A 787 -17.18 -4.62 22.62
C THR A 787 -16.40 -3.37 22.19
N SER A 788 -16.78 -2.72 21.09
CA SER A 788 -16.18 -1.48 20.62
C SER A 788 -17.22 -0.61 19.90
N ILE A 789 -17.09 0.71 20.01
CA ILE A 789 -17.87 1.67 19.21
C ILE A 789 -16.93 2.18 18.10
N GLY A 790 -17.33 1.96 16.84
CA GLY A 790 -16.55 2.33 15.64
C GLY A 790 -16.42 3.84 15.46
N ALA A 791 -15.61 4.24 14.47
CA ALA A 791 -15.43 5.65 14.14
C ALA A 791 -16.73 6.27 13.60
N TRP A 792 -17.01 7.52 14.00
CA TRP A 792 -18.18 8.34 13.57
C TRP A 792 -19.55 7.64 13.71
N THR A 793 -19.63 6.57 14.49
CA THR A 793 -20.82 5.70 14.56
C THR A 793 -22.10 6.48 14.85
N PHE A 794 -22.07 7.50 15.72
CA PHE A 794 -23.18 8.37 16.11
C PHE A 794 -22.87 9.86 15.91
N GLU A 795 -21.94 10.18 15.02
CA GLU A 795 -21.61 11.56 14.66
C GLU A 795 -22.89 12.32 14.29
N GLY A 796 -23.02 13.55 14.74
CA GLY A 796 -24.15 14.41 14.35
C GLY A 796 -25.51 13.97 14.87
N CYS A 797 -25.62 13.05 15.82
CA CYS A 797 -26.87 12.71 16.52
C CYS A 797 -27.26 13.83 17.49
N ARG A 798 -27.64 14.99 16.93
CA ARG A 798 -27.79 16.26 17.66
C ARG A 798 -28.88 16.25 18.73
N SER A 799 -29.89 15.38 18.60
CA SER A 799 -30.98 15.23 19.57
C SER A 799 -30.69 14.23 20.68
N LEU A 800 -29.59 13.50 20.58
CA LEU A 800 -29.21 12.45 21.55
C LEU A 800 -28.92 13.10 22.91
N SER A 801 -29.85 12.95 23.85
CA SER A 801 -29.78 13.58 25.16
C SER A 801 -29.32 12.67 26.29
N SER A 802 -29.47 11.36 26.09
CA SER A 802 -28.98 10.32 27.00
C SER A 802 -28.34 9.16 26.23
N LEU A 803 -27.24 8.66 26.75
CA LEU A 803 -26.48 7.56 26.20
C LEU A 803 -26.06 6.64 27.35
N VAL A 804 -26.26 5.35 27.16
CA VAL A 804 -25.68 4.32 28.04
C VAL A 804 -24.69 3.52 27.20
N ILE A 805 -23.42 3.63 27.56
CA ILE A 805 -22.34 2.77 27.02
C ILE A 805 -22.27 1.53 27.89
N PRO A 806 -22.41 0.32 27.36
CA PRO A 806 -22.37 -0.89 28.17
C PRO A 806 -20.95 -1.22 28.67
N ASP A 807 -20.87 -1.95 29.79
CA ASP A 807 -19.60 -2.37 30.40
C ASP A 807 -18.76 -3.31 29.54
N SER A 808 -19.33 -3.85 28.47
CA SER A 808 -18.62 -4.68 27.49
C SER A 808 -17.68 -3.87 26.60
N VAL A 809 -17.89 -2.54 26.47
CA VAL A 809 -17.12 -1.68 25.57
C VAL A 809 -15.72 -1.44 26.13
N THR A 810 -14.71 -1.71 25.32
CA THR A 810 -13.29 -1.52 25.64
C THR A 810 -12.65 -0.35 24.91
N SER A 811 -13.26 0.13 23.80
CA SER A 811 -12.75 1.27 23.02
C SER A 811 -13.87 2.09 22.40
N ILE A 812 -13.64 3.40 22.32
CA ILE A 812 -14.51 4.36 21.64
C ILE A 812 -13.72 4.96 20.48
N GLY A 813 -14.23 4.83 19.26
CA GLY A 813 -13.56 5.22 18.02
C GLY A 813 -13.48 6.73 17.77
N ILE A 814 -12.78 7.11 16.72
CA ILE A 814 -12.62 8.49 16.25
C ILE A 814 -14.01 9.08 15.96
N GLY A 815 -14.30 10.29 16.47
CA GLY A 815 -15.52 11.01 16.21
C GLY A 815 -16.82 10.27 16.58
N ALA A 816 -16.75 9.21 17.38
CA ALA A 816 -17.87 8.29 17.61
C ALA A 816 -19.18 8.98 18.03
N PHE A 817 -19.09 10.07 18.78
CA PHE A 817 -20.20 10.92 19.23
C PHE A 817 -19.96 12.42 18.93
N GLU A 818 -19.17 12.72 17.91
CA GLU A 818 -18.90 14.09 17.50
C GLU A 818 -20.21 14.83 17.18
N TYR A 819 -20.34 16.07 17.65
CA TYR A 819 -21.55 16.91 17.51
C TYR A 819 -22.85 16.34 18.09
N CYS A 820 -22.80 15.42 19.05
CA CYS A 820 -23.95 15.04 19.87
C CYS A 820 -24.32 16.18 20.84
N SER A 821 -24.74 17.31 20.31
CA SER A 821 -24.85 18.58 21.03
C SER A 821 -25.87 18.63 22.17
N SER A 822 -26.83 17.70 22.22
CA SER A 822 -27.84 17.58 23.29
C SER A 822 -27.42 16.62 24.41
N LEU A 823 -26.27 15.90 24.29
CA LEU A 823 -25.84 14.94 25.29
C LEU A 823 -25.46 15.64 26.59
N ARG A 824 -26.19 15.32 27.67
CA ARG A 824 -26.05 16.01 28.97
C ARG A 824 -25.18 15.31 29.98
N SER A 825 -25.18 13.98 29.94
CA SER A 825 -24.40 13.14 30.84
C SER A 825 -23.81 11.99 30.07
N LEU A 826 -22.60 11.61 30.46
CA LEU A 826 -21.85 10.51 29.91
C LEU A 826 -21.22 9.75 31.06
N VAL A 827 -21.38 8.42 31.07
CA VAL A 827 -20.63 7.52 31.94
C VAL A 827 -19.73 6.69 31.01
N ILE A 828 -18.42 6.78 31.24
CA ILE A 828 -17.43 5.96 30.56
C ILE A 828 -17.23 4.71 31.42
N PRO A 829 -17.52 3.50 30.91
CA PRO A 829 -17.36 2.26 31.69
C PRO A 829 -15.89 1.97 32.05
N ASP A 830 -15.72 1.28 33.20
CA ASP A 830 -14.39 0.91 33.73
C ASP A 830 -13.59 -0.09 32.89
N ARG A 831 -14.12 -0.53 31.73
CA ARG A 831 -13.40 -1.36 30.76
C ARG A 831 -12.87 -0.59 29.56
N VAL A 832 -13.26 0.65 29.39
CA VAL A 832 -12.77 1.48 28.28
C VAL A 832 -11.31 1.83 28.51
N THR A 833 -10.45 1.42 27.59
CA THR A 833 -9.01 1.68 27.65
C THR A 833 -8.56 2.81 26.73
N SER A 834 -9.35 3.13 25.70
CA SER A 834 -9.02 4.18 24.73
C SER A 834 -10.24 4.96 24.26
N ILE A 835 -10.05 6.26 24.11
CA ILE A 835 -11.00 7.21 23.53
C ILE A 835 -10.33 7.83 22.30
N GLY A 836 -10.97 7.73 21.14
CA GLY A 836 -10.43 8.20 19.86
C GLY A 836 -10.37 9.73 19.72
N ASP A 837 -9.71 10.19 18.67
CA ASP A 837 -9.66 11.61 18.32
C ASP A 837 -11.08 12.16 18.12
N VAL A 838 -11.34 13.37 18.58
CA VAL A 838 -12.60 14.11 18.48
C VAL A 838 -13.86 13.32 18.89
N ALA A 839 -13.71 12.23 19.67
CA ALA A 839 -14.78 11.26 19.95
C ALA A 839 -16.06 11.89 20.54
N PHE A 840 -15.95 12.95 21.33
CA PHE A 840 -17.06 13.72 21.93
C PHE A 840 -16.94 15.22 21.60
N CYS A 841 -16.21 15.59 20.54
CA CYS A 841 -16.07 16.99 20.12
C CYS A 841 -17.46 17.60 19.84
N GLY A 842 -17.70 18.82 20.33
CA GLY A 842 -18.95 19.51 20.13
C GLY A 842 -20.16 18.96 20.92
N CYS A 843 -19.95 18.13 21.95
CA CYS A 843 -20.98 17.72 22.89
C CYS A 843 -21.31 18.86 23.86
N ARG A 844 -21.89 19.94 23.34
CA ARG A 844 -22.04 21.26 24.01
C ARG A 844 -22.87 21.23 25.28
N SER A 845 -23.74 20.24 25.45
CA SER A 845 -24.62 20.12 26.65
C SER A 845 -24.01 19.24 27.75
N LEU A 846 -22.86 18.59 27.50
CA LEU A 846 -22.18 17.71 28.45
C LEU A 846 -21.69 18.56 29.63
N SER A 847 -22.19 18.24 30.85
CA SER A 847 -21.92 19.09 32.04
C SER A 847 -20.91 18.45 33.01
N ASN A 848 -20.88 17.12 33.06
CA ASN A 848 -20.02 16.37 33.97
C ASN A 848 -19.35 15.22 33.23
N LEU A 849 -18.08 15.00 33.51
CA LEU A 849 -17.29 13.92 32.94
C LEU A 849 -16.38 13.30 33.99
N VAL A 850 -16.39 11.99 34.08
CA VAL A 850 -15.42 11.21 34.83
C VAL A 850 -14.68 10.29 33.87
N ILE A 851 -13.36 10.40 33.82
CA ILE A 851 -12.48 9.52 33.05
C ILE A 851 -11.90 8.50 34.01
N PRO A 852 -12.29 7.20 33.90
CA PRO A 852 -11.89 6.17 34.85
C PRO A 852 -10.41 5.74 34.71
N ASP A 853 -9.90 5.03 35.72
CA ASP A 853 -8.51 4.51 35.75
C ASP A 853 -8.17 3.58 34.59
N SER A 854 -9.16 2.94 34.00
CA SER A 854 -8.98 2.06 32.83
C SER A 854 -8.52 2.78 31.57
N VAL A 855 -8.85 4.08 31.46
CA VAL A 855 -8.51 4.87 30.26
C VAL A 855 -7.05 5.26 30.29
N THR A 856 -6.28 4.72 29.36
CA THR A 856 -4.84 4.99 29.20
C THR A 856 -4.51 5.91 28.04
N SER A 857 -5.45 6.09 27.10
CA SER A 857 -5.25 6.89 25.89
C SER A 857 -6.50 7.72 25.56
N ILE A 858 -6.29 9.03 25.38
CA ILE A 858 -7.31 10.00 24.95
C ILE A 858 -6.78 10.66 23.69
N GLY A 859 -7.53 10.56 22.61
CA GLY A 859 -7.18 11.14 21.31
C GLY A 859 -7.28 12.67 21.29
N SER A 860 -6.67 13.28 20.28
CA SER A 860 -6.66 14.74 20.08
C SER A 860 -8.08 15.27 19.95
N GLY A 861 -8.37 16.40 20.63
CA GLY A 861 -9.67 17.07 20.57
C GLY A 861 -10.85 16.23 21.09
N ALA A 862 -10.61 15.13 21.83
CA ALA A 862 -11.65 14.17 22.20
C ALA A 862 -12.87 14.80 22.89
N PHE A 863 -12.71 15.87 23.65
CA PHE A 863 -13.76 16.65 24.32
C PHE A 863 -13.73 18.15 23.92
N GLU A 864 -13.18 18.46 22.75
CA GLU A 864 -13.15 19.84 22.24
C GLU A 864 -14.57 20.41 22.15
N ASP A 865 -14.74 21.69 22.47
CA ASP A 865 -16.01 22.42 22.43
C ASP A 865 -17.16 21.81 23.28
N CYS A 866 -16.84 21.05 24.34
CA CYS A 866 -17.80 20.67 25.37
C CYS A 866 -18.08 21.88 26.28
N THR A 867 -18.76 22.92 25.74
CA THR A 867 -18.88 24.25 26.35
C THR A 867 -19.60 24.29 27.69
N SER A 868 -20.45 23.30 28.00
CA SER A 868 -21.16 23.21 29.30
C SER A 868 -20.39 22.38 30.34
N LEU A 869 -19.25 21.79 29.99
CA LEU A 869 -18.49 20.95 30.91
C LEU A 869 -17.96 21.77 32.07
N SER A 870 -18.59 21.60 33.25
CA SER A 870 -18.26 22.34 34.46
C SER A 870 -17.51 21.52 35.52
N SER A 871 -17.64 20.18 35.45
CA SER A 871 -16.98 19.22 36.32
C SER A 871 -16.26 18.16 35.50
N LEU A 872 -14.95 18.03 35.75
CA LEU A 872 -14.10 17.04 35.12
C LEU A 872 -13.25 16.34 36.17
N VAL A 873 -13.31 15.03 36.18
CA VAL A 873 -12.44 14.18 37.01
C VAL A 873 -11.63 13.26 36.09
N ILE A 874 -10.31 13.32 36.21
CA ILE A 874 -9.37 12.44 35.50
C ILE A 874 -8.70 11.57 36.56
N HIS A 875 -8.79 10.25 36.40
CA HIS A 875 -8.15 9.29 37.31
C HIS A 875 -6.74 8.87 36.80
N ASP A 876 -6.02 8.11 37.61
CA ASP A 876 -4.58 7.79 37.46
C ASP A 876 -4.23 6.86 36.25
N GLY A 877 -5.19 6.45 35.44
CA GLY A 877 -4.94 5.68 34.22
C GLY A 877 -4.29 6.50 33.08
N VAL A 878 -4.58 7.80 33.04
CA VAL A 878 -4.15 8.70 31.97
C VAL A 878 -2.71 9.15 32.22
N THR A 879 -1.82 8.90 31.26
CA THR A 879 -0.39 9.28 31.33
C THR A 879 -0.03 10.56 30.59
N SER A 880 -0.89 11.01 29.66
CA SER A 880 -0.74 12.27 28.91
C SER A 880 -2.09 12.85 28.54
N ILE A 881 -2.20 14.18 28.52
CA ILE A 881 -3.35 14.90 27.95
C ILE A 881 -2.91 15.40 26.59
N GLY A 882 -3.50 14.86 25.52
CA GLY A 882 -3.11 15.16 24.14
C GLY A 882 -3.52 16.56 23.67
N ASP A 883 -3.30 16.84 22.38
CA ASP A 883 -3.57 18.12 21.75
C ASP A 883 -5.07 18.43 21.76
N SER A 884 -5.41 19.66 22.14
CA SER A 884 -6.79 20.22 22.10
C SER A 884 -7.85 19.40 22.86
N VAL A 885 -7.48 18.43 23.71
CA VAL A 885 -8.42 17.44 24.31
C VAL A 885 -9.62 18.13 24.97
N PHE A 886 -9.42 19.22 25.70
CA PHE A 886 -10.46 20.01 26.37
C PHE A 886 -10.56 21.44 25.84
N ARG A 887 -10.07 21.72 24.64
CA ARG A 887 -10.15 23.04 24.03
C ARG A 887 -11.60 23.51 23.99
N GLY A 888 -11.85 24.78 24.37
CA GLY A 888 -13.18 25.36 24.33
C GLY A 888 -14.17 24.88 25.40
N CYS A 889 -13.73 24.12 26.42
CA CYS A 889 -14.54 23.77 27.60
C CYS A 889 -14.77 25.01 28.51
N SER A 890 -15.53 25.96 27.99
CA SER A 890 -15.61 27.33 28.56
C SER A 890 -16.27 27.40 29.95
N SER A 891 -17.02 26.41 30.38
CA SER A 891 -17.63 26.34 31.73
C SER A 891 -16.75 25.65 32.78
N LEU A 892 -15.63 25.02 32.39
CA LEU A 892 -14.73 24.34 33.33
C LEU A 892 -14.03 25.38 34.22
N SER A 893 -14.28 25.33 35.54
CA SER A 893 -13.79 26.34 36.47
C SER A 893 -12.58 25.90 37.28
N SER A 894 -12.43 24.61 37.53
CA SER A 894 -11.33 24.04 38.30
C SER A 894 -10.96 22.65 37.78
N LEU A 895 -9.70 22.27 37.92
CA LEU A 895 -9.20 20.98 37.52
C LEU A 895 -8.02 20.55 38.41
N THR A 896 -7.98 19.28 38.74
CA THR A 896 -6.81 18.63 39.34
C THR A 896 -6.30 17.61 38.32
N ILE A 897 -5.05 17.78 37.92
CA ILE A 897 -4.33 16.82 37.06
C ILE A 897 -3.79 15.70 37.96
N PRO A 898 -4.02 14.41 37.64
CA PRO A 898 -3.53 13.29 38.43
C PRO A 898 -2.00 13.11 38.34
N ASP A 899 -1.42 12.42 39.33
CA ASP A 899 0.04 12.17 39.41
C ASP A 899 0.57 11.27 38.28
N SER A 900 -0.29 10.55 37.57
CA SER A 900 0.04 9.72 36.41
C SER A 900 0.40 10.52 35.17
N VAL A 901 -0.07 11.76 35.06
CA VAL A 901 0.14 12.61 33.87
C VAL A 901 1.55 13.18 33.85
N THR A 902 2.24 12.98 32.73
CA THR A 902 3.62 13.45 32.52
C THR A 902 3.72 14.59 31.51
N SER A 903 2.73 14.74 30.62
CA SER A 903 2.72 15.79 29.58
C SER A 903 1.32 16.31 29.27
N ILE A 904 1.26 17.58 28.83
CA ILE A 904 0.05 18.27 28.39
C ILE A 904 0.32 18.84 27.00
N GLY A 905 -0.47 18.42 26.01
CA GLY A 905 -0.26 18.72 24.59
C GLY A 905 -0.70 20.13 24.18
N PHE A 906 -0.49 20.45 22.91
CA PHE A 906 -0.77 21.72 22.27
C PHE A 906 -2.24 22.13 22.42
N GLY A 907 -2.46 23.32 23.01
CA GLY A 907 -3.80 23.87 23.16
C GLY A 907 -4.77 23.02 23.99
N ALA A 908 -4.30 22.09 24.83
CA ALA A 908 -5.12 21.08 25.52
C ALA A 908 -6.30 21.70 26.30
N PHE A 909 -6.13 22.87 26.93
CA PHE A 909 -7.17 23.63 27.65
C PHE A 909 -7.38 25.04 27.04
N ARG A 910 -7.00 25.24 25.79
CA ARG A 910 -7.15 26.52 25.11
C ARG A 910 -8.62 26.95 25.13
N TYR A 911 -8.88 28.22 25.45
CA TYR A 911 -10.23 28.81 25.56
C TYR A 911 -11.13 28.19 26.65
N CYS A 912 -10.57 27.53 27.66
CA CYS A 912 -11.30 27.21 28.90
C CYS A 912 -11.49 28.47 29.73
N SER A 913 -12.34 29.42 29.26
CA SER A 913 -12.43 30.79 29.75
C SER A 913 -12.85 30.92 31.21
N SER A 914 -13.49 29.91 31.82
CA SER A 914 -13.83 29.89 33.24
C SER A 914 -12.78 29.26 34.14
N LEU A 915 -11.75 28.62 33.55
CA LEU A 915 -10.74 27.88 34.32
C LEU A 915 -9.86 28.88 35.10
N CYS A 916 -10.09 28.95 36.40
CA CYS A 916 -9.38 29.87 37.32
C CYS A 916 -8.59 29.15 38.41
N SER A 917 -8.79 27.83 38.59
CA SER A 917 -8.06 27.00 39.58
C SER A 917 -7.56 25.73 38.90
N LEU A 918 -6.25 25.48 39.05
CA LEU A 918 -5.59 24.33 38.45
C LEU A 918 -4.54 23.79 39.42
N VAL A 919 -4.55 22.49 39.64
CA VAL A 919 -3.50 21.79 40.34
C VAL A 919 -2.72 20.92 39.37
N ILE A 920 -1.45 21.21 39.18
CA ILE A 920 -0.52 20.45 38.32
C ILE A 920 0.51 19.74 39.20
N PRO A 921 0.57 18.40 39.18
CA PRO A 921 1.54 17.65 39.98
C PRO A 921 2.98 17.81 39.46
N ASN A 922 3.94 17.36 40.24
CA ASN A 922 5.36 17.41 39.86
C ASN A 922 5.74 16.38 38.79
N SER A 923 4.88 15.40 38.51
CA SER A 923 5.04 14.44 37.42
C SER A 923 4.95 15.07 36.03
N VAL A 924 4.20 16.18 35.91
CA VAL A 924 4.12 16.92 34.63
C VAL A 924 5.42 17.67 34.41
N ASN A 925 6.17 17.26 33.41
CA ASN A 925 7.46 17.83 33.06
C ASN A 925 7.47 18.52 31.71
N ASP A 926 6.41 18.38 30.92
CA ASP A 926 6.26 18.98 29.58
C ASP A 926 4.85 19.52 29.38
N ILE A 927 4.74 20.79 28.95
CA ILE A 927 3.49 21.45 28.56
C ILE A 927 3.74 22.19 27.25
N GLU A 928 3.00 21.81 26.21
CA GLU A 928 3.16 22.42 24.88
C GLU A 928 2.55 23.82 24.76
N ASP A 929 2.89 24.50 23.66
CA ASP A 929 2.45 25.86 23.39
C ASP A 929 0.92 25.97 23.42
N TRP A 930 0.39 27.12 23.91
CA TRP A 930 -1.03 27.49 23.91
C TRP A 930 -1.93 26.61 24.81
N ALA A 931 -1.33 25.69 25.58
CA ALA A 931 -2.10 24.75 26.40
C ALA A 931 -3.17 25.42 27.27
N PHE A 932 -2.92 26.65 27.74
CA PHE A 932 -3.82 27.44 28.61
C PHE A 932 -4.17 28.82 28.04
N GLU A 933 -4.04 29.04 26.72
CA GLU A 933 -4.45 30.30 26.11
C GLU A 933 -5.94 30.55 26.38
N GLY A 934 -6.29 31.75 26.80
CA GLY A 934 -7.68 32.15 27.09
C GLY A 934 -8.26 31.59 28.39
N CYS A 935 -7.45 30.97 29.27
CA CYS A 935 -7.84 30.62 30.66
C CYS A 935 -7.79 31.83 31.58
N SER A 936 -8.64 31.86 32.64
CA SER A 936 -8.78 32.98 33.58
C SER A 936 -8.00 32.75 34.90
N PHE A 937 -6.77 32.30 34.82
CA PHE A 937 -5.94 32.08 36.06
C PHE A 937 -5.64 33.36 36.78
N PRO A 938 -5.64 33.34 38.16
CA PRO A 938 -5.11 34.41 38.96
C PRO A 938 -3.62 34.66 38.67
N ASP A 939 -3.16 35.92 38.84
CA ASP A 939 -1.80 36.31 38.52
C ASP A 939 -0.71 35.45 39.23
N ASN A 940 -0.93 35.07 40.47
CA ASN A 940 -0.01 34.24 41.23
C ASN A 940 0.15 32.84 40.63
N LEU A 941 -0.95 32.19 40.22
CA LEU A 941 -0.93 30.90 39.55
C LEU A 941 -0.30 31.00 38.16
N LYS A 942 -0.64 32.04 37.40
CA LYS A 942 -0.04 32.31 36.09
C LYS A 942 1.46 32.46 36.17
N GLN A 943 1.96 33.22 37.13
CA GLN A 943 3.41 33.42 37.37
C GLN A 943 4.09 32.11 37.77
N GLU A 944 3.46 31.30 38.62
CA GLU A 944 3.98 29.98 38.99
C GLU A 944 4.15 29.09 37.77
N LEU A 945 3.12 28.99 36.93
CA LEU A 945 3.11 28.16 35.70
C LEU A 945 4.14 28.64 34.69
N ILE A 946 4.27 29.97 34.49
CA ILE A 946 5.33 30.56 33.66
C ILE A 946 6.73 30.19 34.17
N SER A 947 6.92 30.22 35.49
CA SER A 947 8.21 29.90 36.09
C SER A 947 8.61 28.42 35.91
N ARG A 948 7.63 27.51 35.82
CA ARG A 948 7.83 26.06 35.65
C ARG A 948 7.99 25.66 34.20
N PHE A 949 7.21 26.26 33.27
CA PHE A 949 7.00 25.76 31.93
C PHE A 949 7.22 26.79 30.81
N GLY A 950 7.51 28.06 31.18
CA GLY A 950 7.63 29.14 30.21
C GLY A 950 6.31 29.83 29.86
N ASP A 951 6.41 30.95 29.15
CA ASP A 951 5.22 31.78 28.82
C ASP A 951 4.42 31.33 27.59
N LYS A 952 5.01 30.51 26.76
CA LYS A 952 4.38 30.00 25.53
C LYS A 952 3.10 29.18 25.74
N ILE A 953 2.94 28.61 26.93
CA ILE A 953 1.72 27.86 27.30
C ILE A 953 0.48 28.77 27.33
N PHE A 954 0.65 30.10 27.29
CA PHE A 954 -0.43 31.09 27.37
C PHE A 954 -0.62 31.94 26.09
N TRP A 955 0.17 31.75 25.02
CA TRP A 955 0.08 32.60 23.81
C TRP A 955 -0.20 31.84 22.52
#